data_b4bb85dad7f8a5f2ca17aeb8ea45ef9e
#
_entry.id   b4bb85dad7f8a5f2ca17aeb8ea45ef9e
#
_cell.length_a   1.000
_cell.length_b   1.000
_cell.length_c   1.000
_cell.angle_alpha   90.00
_cell.angle_beta   90.00
_cell.angle_gamma   90.00
#
_symmetry.space_group_name_H-M   'P 1'
#
loop_
_entity.id
_entity.type
_entity.pdbx_description
1 polymer ?
#
loop_
_entity_poly.entity_id
_entity_poly.type
_entity_poly.pdbx_seq_one_letter_code
_entity_poly.pdbx_strand_id
1 'polypeptide(L)'
;MLGKSSSCKSFFFALSESFFFVSRNETFERFLRKKNLFWGDPVPLRSLTNDKKLFMKNNYIDELFHDVAEGVNVGSAMIEVLPMSDGVNPEEFLFDKNPDCLDVVPILPLSGNVLFPGTITPIGITRDMSLKLLRRVAESGEYIGVVTQRNDYSDIPERSDLYDIGCLAQVVKVIDLPNGEVVGILRGSCSFQLGEIVSVKPYLMGRRLETVTADMVEELSKEERESAKILLRKYTSYLKSVNSNDVTIKTLKEIRGPRMLVNFIASHIEIDVAAKQKLLEMSTYSDRIVALIRHIRGLVSMETLRHEIQEKTRVSMEKQQREYFLNQQMHIIQEELGGSSNEEDVKQLRKRAEKMEWSDEVAVHFEHEMEKLQRTNPASPDYSLQLNYLNMMLDLPWGRRGSFNTDMQKASKRLDSNHFGLEKVKERVLEMMAVLNLTDQRKSPVLCLVGAPGTGKTSLGKSIASALGREYVRVALGGVHDEAEIRGHRRTYVGAMPGRIISGIAKAKVSNPVFVLDEIDKVQANNFSGDPMAALLEVLDPEQNMAFHDNYLDVDYDLSNVLFIATANSTAGIHPALLDRMEIIEVPGYIMEEKLQIAKQYLVPRQLKDNGFKRGDFTFTADVLRRMIEDYTRESGVRQLEKAIGKVIRSRAVKVASGEEVQKRVGVAELRPILGLPLHQSERRGPEPRVAVVTGLAWTQVGGTILFIEACTSKGKGTLTMTGNLGDVMKESATLAFEYIKANAASLGISDERLENSNIHIHVPEGATPKDGPSAGITMFTAMVSAFTGRKVRADFAMTGEITLRGAVTPVGGIREKILAAKRAGITDLVLCEDNRRDVEDITPEYLTGLTFHYISEMSQVLPMVLIDK
;
A
#
# COMPACT_ATOMS: atom_id res chain seq x y z
N MET A 1 -3.16 -16.18 -37.61
CA MET A 1 -2.42 -17.30 -36.97
C MET A 1 -1.79 -16.81 -35.72
N LEU A 2 -1.90 -17.59 -34.65
CA LEU A 2 -1.47 -17.34 -33.28
C LEU A 2 -2.49 -16.58 -32.40
N GLY A 3 -3.38 -17.37 -31.88
CA GLY A 3 -4.11 -17.08 -30.65
C GLY A 3 -3.97 -18.26 -29.71
N LYS A 4 -4.20 -17.98 -28.45
CA LYS A 4 -4.37 -18.89 -27.30
C LYS A 4 -3.15 -19.07 -26.38
N SER A 5 -3.08 -18.25 -25.36
CA SER A 5 -2.71 -18.66 -23.99
C SER A 5 -3.00 -17.53 -22.98
N SER A 6 -4.23 -17.38 -22.55
CA SER A 6 -4.55 -16.51 -21.40
C SER A 6 -5.87 -16.87 -20.71
N SER A 7 -6.24 -18.15 -20.66
CA SER A 7 -7.53 -18.54 -20.06
C SER A 7 -7.44 -19.40 -18.79
N CYS A 8 -6.27 -19.67 -18.23
CA CYS A 8 -6.16 -20.52 -17.03
C CYS A 8 -6.05 -19.77 -15.69
N LYS A 9 -5.78 -18.46 -15.68
CA LYS A 9 -5.68 -17.69 -14.39
C LYS A 9 -7.01 -17.17 -13.84
N SER A 10 -8.04 -17.09 -14.68
CA SER A 10 -9.37 -16.58 -14.27
C SER A 10 -10.28 -17.64 -13.67
N PHE A 11 -9.97 -18.93 -13.75
CA PHE A 11 -10.85 -19.99 -13.23
C PHE A 11 -10.64 -20.28 -11.74
N PHE A 12 -9.45 -20.05 -11.21
CA PHE A 12 -9.16 -20.28 -9.79
C PHE A 12 -9.69 -19.17 -8.85
N PHE A 13 -9.87 -17.96 -9.35
CA PHE A 13 -10.45 -16.86 -8.55
C PHE A 13 -11.99 -16.85 -8.55
N ALA A 14 -12.62 -17.40 -9.58
CA ALA A 14 -14.07 -17.47 -9.68
C ALA A 14 -14.69 -18.60 -8.85
N LEU A 15 -13.93 -19.58 -8.40
CA LEU A 15 -14.44 -20.68 -7.57
C LEU A 15 -14.41 -20.36 -6.07
N SER A 16 -13.69 -19.33 -5.64
CA SER A 16 -13.66 -18.92 -4.22
C SER A 16 -14.85 -18.02 -3.81
N GLU A 17 -15.52 -17.37 -4.73
CA GLU A 17 -16.64 -16.46 -4.42
C GLU A 17 -18.04 -17.06 -4.64
N SER A 18 -18.16 -18.19 -5.33
CA SER A 18 -19.48 -18.79 -5.67
C SER A 18 -19.98 -19.83 -4.67
N PHE A 19 -19.27 -20.12 -3.59
CA PHE A 19 -19.67 -21.13 -2.60
C PHE A 19 -20.22 -20.58 -1.28
N PHE A 20 -20.71 -19.37 -1.29
CA PHE A 20 -21.37 -18.77 -0.11
C PHE A 20 -22.90 -18.71 -0.24
N PHE A 21 -23.55 -19.77 -0.61
CA PHE A 21 -24.98 -19.97 -0.33
C PHE A 21 -25.42 -21.36 -0.80
N VAL A 22 -25.39 -22.34 0.08
CA VAL A 22 -26.46 -23.30 0.29
C VAL A 22 -26.16 -24.10 1.57
N SER A 23 -26.80 -23.71 2.66
CA SER A 23 -26.98 -24.57 3.81
C SER A 23 -28.19 -25.46 3.55
N ARG A 24 -28.06 -26.77 3.66
CA ARG A 24 -28.94 -27.66 4.37
C ARG A 24 -28.78 -29.14 3.97
N ASN A 25 -28.51 -29.90 4.91
CA ASN A 25 -28.57 -31.35 5.23
C ASN A 25 -29.51 -32.30 4.44
N GLU A 26 -30.05 -31.99 3.30
CA GLU A 26 -30.95 -32.94 2.60
C GLU A 26 -30.30 -33.71 1.42
N THR A 27 -29.17 -33.25 0.93
CA THR A 27 -28.51 -33.85 -0.24
C THR A 27 -27.64 -35.05 0.13
N PHE A 28 -27.06 -35.04 1.30
CA PHE A 28 -26.18 -36.12 1.77
C PHE A 28 -26.95 -37.39 2.18
N GLU A 29 -28.10 -37.24 2.85
CA GLU A 29 -28.97 -38.37 3.17
C GLU A 29 -29.66 -39.01 1.93
N ARG A 30 -29.96 -38.21 0.92
CA ARG A 30 -30.50 -38.76 -0.37
C ARG A 30 -29.44 -39.47 -1.16
N PHE A 31 -28.16 -39.13 -1.04
CA PHE A 31 -27.03 -39.79 -1.67
C PHE A 31 -26.76 -41.16 -1.05
N LEU A 32 -26.79 -41.25 0.28
CA LEU A 32 -26.59 -42.52 1.00
C LEU A 32 -27.76 -43.54 0.78
N ARG A 33 -28.96 -43.04 0.61
CA ARG A 33 -30.15 -43.92 0.27
C ARG A 33 -30.13 -44.43 -1.17
N LYS A 34 -29.41 -43.77 -2.06
CA LYS A 34 -29.41 -44.15 -3.49
C LYS A 34 -28.38 -45.23 -3.81
N LYS A 35 -27.39 -45.52 -2.92
CA LYS A 35 -26.35 -46.56 -3.14
C LYS A 35 -26.46 -47.79 -2.27
N ASN A 36 -27.59 -48.11 -1.67
CA ASN A 36 -27.86 -49.44 -0.98
C ASN A 36 -26.68 -49.98 -0.13
N LEU A 37 -26.04 -49.15 0.66
CA LEU A 37 -24.86 -49.50 1.46
C LEU A 37 -25.20 -49.62 2.95
N PHE A 38 -26.35 -50.15 3.31
CA PHE A 38 -26.68 -50.63 4.65
C PHE A 38 -27.57 -51.86 4.55
N TRP A 39 -27.08 -52.96 5.05
CA TRP A 39 -27.67 -54.17 5.56
C TRP A 39 -26.85 -55.41 5.23
N GLY A 40 -26.15 -55.88 6.21
CA GLY A 40 -25.50 -57.21 6.24
C GLY A 40 -24.90 -57.43 7.64
N ASP A 41 -25.39 -58.47 8.31
CA ASP A 41 -25.09 -58.84 9.70
C ASP A 41 -23.59 -59.03 10.06
N PRO A 42 -23.20 -58.89 11.33
CA PRO A 42 -21.80 -58.95 11.73
C PRO A 42 -21.28 -60.39 11.80
N VAL A 43 -20.27 -60.73 11.04
CA VAL A 43 -19.52 -61.95 11.12
C VAL A 43 -18.23 -61.75 11.96
N PRO A 44 -17.87 -62.64 12.87
CA PRO A 44 -16.80 -62.41 13.84
C PRO A 44 -15.40 -62.54 13.21
N LEU A 45 -14.61 -61.54 13.45
CA LEU A 45 -13.19 -61.40 13.06
C LEU A 45 -12.31 -62.37 13.89
N ARG A 46 -12.04 -63.56 13.38
CA ARG A 46 -10.82 -64.31 13.73
C ARG A 46 -10.28 -65.06 12.51
N SER A 47 -8.99 -64.84 12.22
CA SER A 47 -8.15 -65.48 11.21
C SER A 47 -8.20 -64.92 9.78
N LEU A 48 -7.39 -63.91 9.55
CA LEU A 48 -6.89 -63.56 8.22
C LEU A 48 -5.39 -63.22 8.33
N THR A 49 -4.60 -63.91 7.58
CA THR A 49 -3.14 -63.79 7.50
C THR A 49 -2.70 -62.42 6.92
N ASN A 50 -1.48 -61.99 7.27
CA ASN A 50 -0.95 -60.65 6.98
C ASN A 50 -1.02 -60.21 5.50
N ASP A 51 -0.99 -61.14 4.54
CA ASP A 51 -1.00 -60.82 3.10
C ASP A 51 -2.34 -60.32 2.58
N LYS A 52 -3.47 -60.73 3.17
CA LYS A 52 -4.79 -60.19 2.80
C LYS A 52 -5.06 -58.81 3.34
N LYS A 53 -4.41 -58.38 4.45
CA LYS A 53 -4.52 -57.04 5.00
C LYS A 53 -3.79 -56.01 4.13
N LEU A 54 -2.72 -56.43 3.46
CA LEU A 54 -2.00 -55.53 2.52
C LEU A 54 -2.79 -55.32 1.23
N PHE A 55 -3.48 -56.36 0.72
CA PHE A 55 -4.29 -56.28 -0.50
C PHE A 55 -5.60 -55.47 -0.32
N MET A 56 -6.25 -55.58 0.85
CA MET A 56 -7.41 -54.71 1.16
C MET A 56 -7.02 -53.25 1.37
N LYS A 57 -5.78 -52.96 1.86
CA LYS A 57 -5.27 -51.57 1.99
C LYS A 57 -5.12 -50.88 0.65
N ASN A 58 -4.62 -51.59 -0.36
CA ASN A 58 -4.44 -50.98 -1.68
C ASN A 58 -5.77 -50.66 -2.39
N ASN A 59 -6.77 -51.52 -2.28
CA ASN A 59 -8.08 -51.30 -2.86
C ASN A 59 -8.85 -50.10 -2.19
N TYR A 60 -8.70 -49.94 -0.88
CA TYR A 60 -9.33 -48.83 -0.16
C TYR A 60 -8.68 -47.47 -0.51
N ILE A 61 -7.37 -47.48 -0.70
CA ILE A 61 -6.64 -46.29 -1.17
C ILE A 61 -7.04 -45.92 -2.61
N ASP A 62 -7.23 -46.90 -3.48
CA ASP A 62 -7.65 -46.71 -4.86
C ASP A 62 -9.11 -46.22 -4.98
N GLU A 63 -10.04 -46.65 -4.10
CA GLU A 63 -11.41 -46.12 -4.03
C GLU A 63 -11.45 -44.67 -3.51
N LEU A 64 -10.64 -44.34 -2.51
CA LEU A 64 -10.54 -43.00 -1.97
C LEU A 64 -10.01 -41.99 -3.03
N PHE A 65 -9.07 -42.43 -3.88
CA PHE A 65 -8.52 -41.64 -4.95
C PHE A 65 -9.43 -41.51 -6.16
N HIS A 66 -10.39 -42.43 -6.32
CA HIS A 66 -11.43 -42.31 -7.35
C HIS A 66 -12.39 -41.12 -7.03
N ASP A 67 -12.71 -40.92 -5.75
CA ASP A 67 -13.53 -39.83 -5.30
C ASP A 67 -12.82 -38.43 -5.41
N VAL A 68 -11.48 -38.42 -5.32
CA VAL A 68 -10.65 -37.25 -5.57
C VAL A 68 -10.65 -36.85 -7.04
N ALA A 69 -10.72 -37.83 -7.94
CA ALA A 69 -10.78 -37.62 -9.38
C ALA A 69 -12.16 -37.04 -9.83
N GLU A 70 -13.21 -37.15 -9.02
CA GLU A 70 -14.55 -36.63 -9.29
C GLU A 70 -14.78 -35.18 -8.71
N GLY A 71 -13.73 -34.51 -8.25
CA GLY A 71 -13.80 -33.08 -7.82
C GLY A 71 -14.14 -32.85 -6.35
N VAL A 72 -14.02 -33.87 -5.50
CA VAL A 72 -14.11 -33.72 -4.04
C VAL A 72 -12.82 -33.08 -3.51
N ASN A 73 -12.97 -32.13 -2.59
CA ASN A 73 -11.91 -31.28 -2.04
C ASN A 73 -10.70 -32.09 -1.54
N VAL A 74 -9.57 -32.00 -2.25
CA VAL A 74 -8.32 -32.74 -2.04
C VAL A 74 -7.80 -32.67 -0.60
N GLY A 75 -8.08 -31.56 0.10
CA GLY A 75 -7.67 -31.36 1.49
C GLY A 75 -8.33 -32.29 2.50
N SER A 76 -9.55 -32.79 2.22
CA SER A 76 -10.30 -33.68 3.14
C SER A 76 -9.93 -35.14 3.00
N ALA A 77 -9.55 -35.56 1.80
CA ALA A 77 -9.23 -36.97 1.49
C ALA A 77 -7.83 -37.43 2.01
N MET A 78 -6.92 -36.47 2.21
CA MET A 78 -5.52 -36.78 2.57
C MET A 78 -5.29 -37.13 4.03
N ILE A 79 -6.25 -36.86 4.89
CA ILE A 79 -6.12 -37.04 6.34
C ILE A 79 -6.37 -38.51 6.74
N GLU A 80 -7.05 -39.27 5.88
CA GLU A 80 -7.36 -40.69 6.09
C GLU A 80 -6.24 -41.65 5.67
N VAL A 81 -5.16 -41.18 5.03
CA VAL A 81 -4.09 -41.99 4.46
C VAL A 81 -2.98 -42.37 5.46
N LEU A 82 -3.01 -41.90 6.69
CA LEU A 82 -2.07 -42.34 7.73
C LEU A 82 -2.48 -43.68 8.33
N PRO A 83 -1.78 -44.81 8.04
CA PRO A 83 -2.07 -46.07 8.70
C PRO A 83 -1.59 -46.01 10.15
N MET A 84 -2.52 -45.80 11.07
CA MET A 84 -2.29 -45.99 12.51
C MET A 84 -2.26 -47.51 12.80
N SER A 85 -1.17 -48.18 12.56
CA SER A 85 -0.95 -49.54 13.04
C SER A 85 -0.50 -49.45 14.50
N ASP A 86 -1.21 -50.14 15.39
CA ASP A 86 -0.85 -50.24 16.81
C ASP A 86 0.57 -50.79 16.94
N GLY A 87 1.50 -49.99 17.51
CA GLY A 87 2.81 -50.44 17.94
C GLY A 87 4.04 -49.82 17.29
N VAL A 88 3.90 -48.97 16.25
CA VAL A 88 5.04 -48.24 15.66
C VAL A 88 4.98 -46.75 16.07
N ASN A 89 6.10 -46.23 16.57
CA ASN A 89 6.21 -44.80 16.89
C ASN A 89 6.16 -43.98 15.57
N PRO A 90 5.12 -43.20 15.32
CA PRO A 90 4.99 -42.48 14.06
C PRO A 90 6.15 -41.51 13.76
N GLU A 91 6.82 -40.99 14.81
CA GLU A 91 7.96 -40.12 14.66
C GLU A 91 9.20 -40.81 14.08
N GLU A 92 9.47 -42.07 14.46
CA GLU A 92 10.61 -42.82 13.91
C GLU A 92 10.44 -43.18 12.43
N PHE A 93 9.18 -43.36 12.00
CA PHE A 93 8.89 -43.72 10.61
C PHE A 93 8.88 -42.49 9.66
N LEU A 94 8.53 -41.31 10.17
CA LEU A 94 8.33 -40.09 9.35
C LEU A 94 9.57 -39.20 9.27
N PHE A 95 10.46 -39.26 10.28
CA PHE A 95 11.69 -38.49 10.32
C PHE A 95 12.91 -39.44 10.09
N ASP A 96 13.26 -39.60 8.82
CA ASP A 96 14.53 -40.27 8.46
C ASP A 96 15.66 -39.20 8.57
N LYS A 97 16.49 -39.34 9.61
CA LYS A 97 17.54 -38.39 9.96
C LYS A 97 18.75 -38.42 9.04
N ASN A 98 18.98 -39.58 8.43
CA ASN A 98 20.12 -39.82 7.55
C ASN A 98 19.67 -40.65 6.35
N PRO A 99 18.85 -40.08 5.47
CA PRO A 99 18.46 -40.78 4.28
C PRO A 99 19.72 -41.12 3.45
N ASP A 100 19.84 -42.37 3.03
CA ASP A 100 20.87 -42.78 2.06
C ASP A 100 20.64 -42.04 0.75
N CYS A 101 21.15 -40.83 0.65
CA CYS A 101 21.09 -40.01 -0.57
C CYS A 101 22.47 -39.48 -0.92
N LEU A 102 22.71 -39.33 -2.22
CA LEU A 102 23.93 -38.79 -2.77
C LEU A 102 24.14 -37.32 -2.37
N ASP A 103 25.39 -36.86 -2.38
CA ASP A 103 25.72 -35.44 -2.17
C ASP A 103 25.08 -34.48 -3.18
N VAL A 104 24.67 -35.02 -4.34
CA VAL A 104 23.92 -34.29 -5.37
C VAL A 104 22.55 -34.94 -5.54
N VAL A 105 21.52 -34.20 -5.25
CA VAL A 105 20.12 -34.65 -5.27
C VAL A 105 19.31 -33.96 -6.35
N PRO A 106 18.33 -34.64 -6.94
CA PRO A 106 17.36 -33.97 -7.82
C PRO A 106 16.54 -32.96 -7.06
N ILE A 107 16.38 -31.73 -7.62
CA ILE A 107 15.67 -30.63 -6.98
C ILE A 107 14.31 -30.40 -7.64
N LEU A 108 13.26 -30.41 -6.84
CA LEU A 108 11.92 -30.00 -7.23
C LEU A 108 11.65 -28.56 -6.73
N PRO A 109 11.62 -27.57 -7.62
CA PRO A 109 11.23 -26.21 -7.25
C PRO A 109 9.73 -26.13 -6.94
N LEU A 110 9.39 -25.58 -5.80
CA LEU A 110 8.01 -25.45 -5.32
C LEU A 110 7.56 -23.99 -5.33
N SER A 111 6.46 -23.70 -6.03
CA SER A 111 5.84 -22.38 -6.04
C SER A 111 4.67 -22.31 -5.05
N GLY A 112 4.59 -21.23 -4.30
CA GLY A 112 3.43 -20.91 -3.47
C GLY A 112 3.27 -21.72 -2.17
N ASN A 113 4.15 -22.70 -1.88
CA ASN A 113 4.07 -23.50 -0.65
C ASN A 113 5.46 -23.92 -0.13
N VAL A 114 5.50 -24.40 1.11
CA VAL A 114 6.73 -24.88 1.78
C VAL A 114 6.46 -26.27 2.33
N LEU A 115 7.34 -27.24 2.02
CA LEU A 115 7.26 -28.59 2.54
C LEU A 115 8.03 -28.69 3.87
N PHE A 116 7.37 -29.21 4.89
CA PHE A 116 7.97 -29.43 6.21
C PHE A 116 8.29 -30.90 6.44
N PRO A 117 9.38 -31.23 7.16
CA PRO A 117 9.67 -32.60 7.57
C PRO A 117 8.54 -33.26 8.36
N GLY A 118 8.28 -34.53 8.09
CA GLY A 118 7.21 -35.30 8.75
C GLY A 118 5.80 -34.97 8.25
N THR A 119 5.64 -34.13 7.21
CA THR A 119 4.32 -33.83 6.61
C THR A 119 4.16 -34.54 5.26
N ILE A 120 2.91 -34.85 4.93
CA ILE A 120 2.53 -35.37 3.61
C ILE A 120 1.74 -34.26 2.92
N THR A 121 2.22 -33.85 1.74
CA THR A 121 1.63 -32.70 1.04
C THR A 121 1.39 -33.02 -0.42
N PRO A 122 0.16 -32.81 -0.96
CA PRO A 122 -0.11 -32.89 -2.39
C PRO A 122 0.42 -31.62 -3.05
N ILE A 123 1.08 -31.77 -4.18
CA ILE A 123 1.67 -30.71 -4.95
C ILE A 123 1.23 -30.83 -6.40
N GLY A 124 0.54 -29.78 -6.90
CA GLY A 124 0.20 -29.69 -8.32
C GLY A 124 1.43 -29.41 -9.16
N ILE A 125 1.60 -30.17 -10.25
CA ILE A 125 2.77 -30.13 -11.12
C ILE A 125 2.37 -29.52 -12.45
N THR A 126 2.92 -28.35 -12.75
CA THR A 126 2.64 -27.63 -14.00
C THR A 126 3.82 -27.63 -14.97
N ARG A 127 5.03 -28.03 -14.52
CA ARG A 127 6.27 -27.97 -15.32
C ARG A 127 6.67 -29.32 -15.82
N ASP A 128 7.02 -29.42 -17.11
CA ASP A 128 7.47 -30.66 -17.75
C ASP A 128 8.71 -31.29 -17.10
N MET A 129 9.64 -30.47 -16.63
CA MET A 129 10.86 -30.94 -15.96
C MET A 129 10.54 -31.59 -14.61
N SER A 130 9.65 -30.96 -13.84
CA SER A 130 9.18 -31.46 -12.56
C SER A 130 8.39 -32.76 -12.72
N LEU A 131 7.59 -32.87 -13.77
CA LEU A 131 6.84 -34.07 -14.09
C LEU A 131 7.76 -35.25 -14.44
N LYS A 132 8.79 -35.05 -15.29
CA LYS A 132 9.80 -36.07 -15.63
C LYS A 132 10.55 -36.51 -14.37
N LEU A 133 10.91 -35.60 -13.50
CA LEU A 133 11.56 -35.90 -12.24
C LEU A 133 10.68 -36.80 -11.38
N LEU A 134 9.44 -36.44 -11.12
CA LEU A 134 8.55 -37.15 -10.21
C LEU A 134 8.18 -38.56 -10.71
N ARG A 135 7.94 -38.75 -12.00
CA ARG A 135 7.66 -40.07 -12.57
C ARG A 135 8.84 -40.98 -12.43
N ARG A 136 10.07 -40.51 -12.70
CA ARG A 136 11.28 -41.30 -12.49
C ARG A 136 11.46 -41.70 -11.02
N VAL A 137 11.33 -40.73 -10.12
CA VAL A 137 11.59 -40.95 -8.69
C VAL A 137 10.49 -41.79 -8.05
N ALA A 138 9.26 -41.73 -8.51
CA ALA A 138 8.19 -42.62 -8.06
C ALA A 138 8.47 -44.10 -8.36
N GLU A 139 9.23 -44.40 -9.43
CA GLU A 139 9.64 -45.75 -9.78
C GLU A 139 10.92 -46.21 -9.02
N SER A 140 11.86 -45.27 -8.79
CA SER A 140 13.13 -45.62 -8.14
C SER A 140 13.11 -45.57 -6.61
N GLY A 141 12.17 -44.81 -6.01
CA GLY A 141 12.09 -44.60 -4.56
C GLY A 141 13.20 -43.70 -3.99
N GLU A 142 13.96 -43.01 -4.86
CA GLU A 142 15.02 -42.10 -4.47
C GLU A 142 14.47 -40.86 -3.73
N TYR A 143 15.33 -40.22 -2.92
CA TYR A 143 15.00 -38.92 -2.30
C TYR A 143 15.17 -37.77 -3.29
N ILE A 144 14.28 -36.78 -3.20
CA ILE A 144 14.35 -35.51 -3.92
C ILE A 144 14.47 -34.34 -2.94
N GLY A 145 15.17 -33.29 -3.31
CA GLY A 145 15.20 -32.03 -2.59
C GLY A 145 14.05 -31.12 -3.05
N VAL A 146 13.13 -30.81 -2.16
CA VAL A 146 12.04 -29.87 -2.43
C VAL A 146 12.45 -28.50 -1.89
N VAL A 147 12.53 -27.50 -2.76
CA VAL A 147 12.99 -26.15 -2.41
C VAL A 147 12.00 -25.12 -2.94
N THR A 148 11.57 -24.22 -2.05
CA THR A 148 10.62 -23.16 -2.39
C THR A 148 11.27 -22.06 -3.23
N GLN A 149 10.55 -21.53 -4.21
CA GLN A 149 10.97 -20.37 -5.00
C GLN A 149 10.65 -19.06 -4.27
N ARG A 150 11.54 -18.06 -4.45
CA ARG A 150 11.34 -16.70 -3.96
C ARG A 150 10.33 -15.93 -4.82
N ASN A 151 10.33 -16.18 -6.13
CA ASN A 151 9.45 -15.53 -7.10
C ASN A 151 8.85 -16.56 -8.07
N ASP A 152 7.56 -16.49 -8.35
CA ASP A 152 6.82 -17.46 -9.18
C ASP A 152 7.02 -17.30 -10.70
N TYR A 153 7.88 -16.38 -11.15
CA TYR A 153 7.95 -15.95 -12.57
C TYR A 153 8.89 -16.77 -13.45
N SER A 154 9.71 -17.65 -12.89
CA SER A 154 10.69 -18.41 -13.69
C SER A 154 10.30 -19.88 -13.85
N ASP A 155 10.17 -20.33 -15.10
CA ASP A 155 9.94 -21.76 -15.41
C ASP A 155 11.18 -22.62 -15.16
N ILE A 156 12.37 -22.03 -15.26
CA ILE A 156 13.66 -22.65 -14.93
C ILE A 156 14.34 -21.75 -13.90
N PRO A 157 14.13 -21.98 -12.60
CA PRO A 157 14.72 -21.12 -11.59
C PRO A 157 16.24 -21.29 -11.48
N GLU A 158 16.93 -20.15 -11.37
CA GLU A 158 18.34 -20.12 -11.02
C GLU A 158 18.53 -20.30 -9.51
N ARG A 159 19.80 -20.47 -9.06
CA ARG A 159 20.09 -20.60 -7.63
C ARG A 159 19.59 -19.41 -6.79
N SER A 160 19.64 -18.21 -7.33
CA SER A 160 19.14 -16.96 -6.69
C SER A 160 17.64 -16.92 -6.48
N ASP A 161 16.88 -17.63 -7.31
CA ASP A 161 15.42 -17.69 -7.27
C ASP A 161 14.91 -18.67 -6.22
N LEU A 162 15.79 -19.49 -5.66
CA LEU A 162 15.47 -20.53 -4.69
C LEU A 162 15.87 -20.10 -3.28
N TYR A 163 15.12 -20.54 -2.28
CA TYR A 163 15.53 -20.39 -0.90
C TYR A 163 16.71 -21.32 -0.56
N ASP A 164 17.41 -20.99 0.51
CA ASP A 164 18.64 -21.69 0.88
C ASP A 164 18.35 -23.02 1.59
N ILE A 165 17.24 -23.12 2.31
CA ILE A 165 16.83 -24.31 3.05
C ILE A 165 15.59 -24.92 2.40
N GLY A 166 15.70 -26.20 2.09
CA GLY A 166 14.62 -27.04 1.58
C GLY A 166 14.37 -28.28 2.43
N CYS A 167 13.49 -29.15 1.98
CA CYS A 167 13.14 -30.41 2.61
C CYS A 167 13.44 -31.56 1.66
N LEU A 168 14.18 -32.58 2.13
CA LEU A 168 14.28 -33.87 1.44
C LEU A 168 12.94 -34.61 1.54
N ALA A 169 12.49 -35.15 0.44
CA ALA A 169 11.19 -35.83 0.36
C ALA A 169 11.25 -37.09 -0.46
N GLN A 170 10.32 -38.00 -0.17
CA GLN A 170 10.01 -39.16 -1.01
C GLN A 170 8.71 -38.97 -1.74
N VAL A 171 8.62 -39.43 -2.96
CA VAL A 171 7.38 -39.45 -3.75
C VAL A 171 6.57 -40.68 -3.34
N VAL A 172 5.42 -40.42 -2.72
CA VAL A 172 4.52 -41.52 -2.29
C VAL A 172 3.69 -42.02 -3.46
N LYS A 173 3.12 -41.08 -4.24
CA LYS A 173 2.29 -41.40 -5.42
C LYS A 173 2.23 -40.20 -6.36
N VAL A 174 2.09 -40.50 -7.67
CA VAL A 174 1.78 -39.48 -8.70
C VAL A 174 0.40 -39.81 -9.26
N ILE A 175 -0.46 -38.83 -9.38
CA ILE A 175 -1.86 -38.99 -9.79
C ILE A 175 -2.10 -38.07 -10.98
N ASP A 176 -2.58 -38.64 -12.09
CA ASP A 176 -3.02 -37.87 -13.26
C ASP A 176 -4.53 -37.60 -13.09
N LEU A 177 -4.90 -36.29 -13.04
CA LEU A 177 -6.29 -35.86 -12.90
C LEU A 177 -7.00 -35.81 -14.26
N PRO A 178 -8.34 -35.96 -14.31
CA PRO A 178 -9.10 -35.97 -15.57
C PRO A 178 -9.03 -34.62 -16.34
N ASN A 179 -8.66 -33.53 -15.68
CA ASN A 179 -8.46 -32.22 -16.29
C ASN A 179 -7.07 -32.02 -16.94
N GLY A 180 -6.22 -33.09 -16.92
CA GLY A 180 -4.87 -33.04 -17.46
C GLY A 180 -3.80 -32.50 -16.51
N GLU A 181 -4.17 -32.16 -15.28
CA GLU A 181 -3.22 -31.78 -14.24
C GLU A 181 -2.64 -33.02 -13.56
N VAL A 182 -1.40 -32.92 -13.10
CA VAL A 182 -0.71 -33.99 -12.38
C VAL A 182 -0.45 -33.57 -10.95
N VAL A 183 -0.81 -34.41 -9.99
CA VAL A 183 -0.56 -34.15 -8.56
C VAL A 183 0.43 -35.18 -8.03
N GLY A 184 1.55 -34.70 -7.47
CA GLY A 184 2.52 -35.54 -6.74
C GLY A 184 2.24 -35.46 -5.24
N ILE A 185 2.12 -36.63 -4.60
CA ILE A 185 2.04 -36.71 -3.13
C ILE A 185 3.43 -36.92 -2.58
N LEU A 186 3.94 -35.91 -1.84
CA LEU A 186 5.29 -35.94 -1.30
C LEU A 186 5.27 -36.08 0.22
N ARG A 187 6.17 -36.91 0.74
CA ARG A 187 6.45 -37.06 2.18
C ARG A 187 7.77 -36.38 2.52
N GLY A 188 7.78 -35.32 3.28
CA GLY A 188 8.98 -34.66 3.80
C GLY A 188 9.71 -35.52 4.84
N SER A 189 11.04 -35.64 4.77
CA SER A 189 11.85 -36.44 5.71
C SER A 189 12.70 -35.53 6.60
N CYS A 190 13.64 -34.77 6.06
CA CYS A 190 14.50 -33.88 6.82
C CYS A 190 14.82 -32.59 6.04
N SER A 191 15.23 -31.53 6.75
CA SER A 191 15.68 -30.29 6.14
C SER A 191 17.11 -30.42 5.62
N PHE A 192 17.46 -29.69 4.56
CA PHE A 192 18.81 -29.61 4.02
C PHE A 192 19.08 -28.19 3.49
N GLN A 193 20.35 -27.83 3.39
CA GLN A 193 20.74 -26.59 2.74
C GLN A 193 21.12 -26.85 1.29
N LEU A 194 20.55 -26.07 0.36
CA LEU A 194 20.88 -26.14 -1.05
C LEU A 194 22.19 -25.41 -1.33
N GLY A 195 23.19 -26.12 -1.84
CA GLY A 195 24.42 -25.56 -2.34
C GLY A 195 24.30 -25.07 -3.78
N GLU A 196 25.31 -25.39 -4.61
CA GLU A 196 25.33 -25.00 -6.01
C GLU A 196 24.42 -25.91 -6.85
N ILE A 197 23.82 -25.35 -7.90
CA ILE A 197 23.13 -26.12 -8.93
C ILE A 197 24.15 -26.72 -9.88
N VAL A 198 24.18 -28.04 -9.93
CA VAL A 198 25.20 -28.81 -10.69
C VAL A 198 24.73 -29.00 -12.13
N SER A 199 23.44 -29.21 -12.37
CA SER A 199 22.86 -29.40 -13.70
C SER A 199 21.43 -28.95 -13.74
N VAL A 200 20.99 -28.45 -14.91
CA VAL A 200 19.63 -27.99 -15.17
C VAL A 200 18.84 -28.96 -16.04
N LYS A 201 19.51 -29.86 -16.78
CA LYS A 201 18.87 -30.83 -17.67
C LYS A 201 19.29 -32.27 -17.30
N PRO A 202 18.35 -33.26 -17.35
CA PRO A 202 16.96 -33.20 -17.76
C PRO A 202 16.00 -32.54 -16.71
N TYR A 203 16.47 -32.41 -15.48
CA TYR A 203 15.82 -31.69 -14.36
C TYR A 203 16.92 -31.06 -13.48
N LEU A 204 16.54 -30.20 -12.57
CA LEU A 204 17.48 -29.55 -11.66
C LEU A 204 18.16 -30.56 -10.74
N MET A 205 19.51 -30.47 -10.67
CA MET A 205 20.34 -31.24 -9.75
C MET A 205 21.12 -30.24 -8.88
N GLY A 206 21.00 -30.33 -7.56
CA GLY A 206 21.67 -29.47 -6.63
C GLY A 206 22.54 -30.24 -5.63
N ARG A 207 23.62 -29.58 -5.15
CA ARG A 207 24.45 -30.11 -4.08
C ARG A 207 23.73 -29.94 -2.74
N ARG A 208 23.63 -31.06 -2.01
CA ARG A 208 23.12 -31.06 -0.63
C ARG A 208 24.26 -30.66 0.31
N LEU A 209 23.96 -29.73 1.20
CA LEU A 209 24.80 -29.34 2.33
C LEU A 209 24.09 -29.67 3.63
N GLU A 210 24.86 -30.05 4.65
CA GLU A 210 24.30 -30.21 5.99
C GLU A 210 23.88 -28.85 6.56
N THR A 211 22.80 -28.83 7.31
CA THR A 211 22.30 -27.61 7.97
C THR A 211 21.78 -27.94 9.36
N VAL A 212 21.84 -26.99 10.26
CA VAL A 212 21.27 -27.13 11.60
C VAL A 212 19.91 -26.44 11.64
N THR A 213 18.85 -27.23 11.50
CA THR A 213 17.47 -26.76 11.70
C THR A 213 16.86 -27.45 12.91
N ALA A 214 15.69 -26.97 13.35
CA ALA A 214 14.94 -27.54 14.47
C ALA A 214 14.68 -29.05 14.25
N ASP A 215 14.52 -29.47 13.01
CA ASP A 215 14.16 -30.85 12.66
C ASP A 215 15.32 -31.87 12.84
N MET A 216 16.56 -31.37 13.05
CA MET A 216 17.74 -32.21 13.31
C MET A 216 17.95 -32.55 14.79
N VAL A 217 17.21 -31.93 15.71
CA VAL A 217 17.32 -32.17 17.16
C VAL A 217 16.74 -33.55 17.52
N GLU A 218 17.48 -34.34 18.29
CA GLU A 218 17.11 -35.74 18.58
C GLU A 218 15.90 -35.93 19.49
N GLU A 219 15.83 -35.15 20.56
CA GLU A 219 14.69 -35.17 21.50
C GLU A 219 14.25 -33.79 21.89
N LEU A 220 12.93 -33.56 21.92
CA LEU A 220 12.36 -32.34 22.46
C LEU A 220 12.45 -32.33 23.98
N SER A 221 12.85 -31.17 24.52
CA SER A 221 12.85 -30.90 25.96
C SER A 221 11.43 -31.00 26.56
N LYS A 222 11.34 -31.16 27.86
CA LYS A 222 10.04 -31.16 28.52
C LYS A 222 9.26 -29.85 28.30
N GLU A 223 9.98 -28.72 28.25
CA GLU A 223 9.42 -27.37 28.02
C GLU A 223 8.87 -27.25 26.61
N GLU A 224 9.56 -27.76 25.61
CA GLU A 224 9.09 -27.74 24.21
C GLU A 224 7.86 -28.63 24.01
N ARG A 225 7.79 -29.79 24.65
CA ARG A 225 6.60 -30.66 24.64
C ARG A 225 5.37 -29.99 25.24
N GLU A 226 5.53 -29.27 26.37
CA GLU A 226 4.43 -28.49 26.96
C GLU A 226 4.03 -27.28 26.09
N SER A 227 5.00 -26.61 25.48
CA SER A 227 4.76 -25.49 24.56
C SER A 227 4.01 -25.96 23.29
N ALA A 228 4.30 -27.15 22.79
CA ALA A 228 3.54 -27.75 21.67
C ALA A 228 2.08 -28.03 22.04
N LYS A 229 1.78 -28.44 23.29
CA LYS A 229 0.40 -28.59 23.77
C LYS A 229 -0.34 -27.25 23.86
N ILE A 230 0.37 -26.19 24.24
CA ILE A 230 -0.18 -24.82 24.23
C ILE A 230 -0.48 -24.36 22.80
N LEU A 231 0.43 -24.62 21.86
CA LEU A 231 0.25 -24.34 20.46
C LEU A 231 -0.98 -25.07 19.91
N LEU A 232 -1.15 -26.39 20.19
CA LEU A 232 -2.31 -27.17 19.79
C LEU A 232 -3.62 -26.52 20.27
N ARG A 233 -3.69 -26.17 21.56
CA ARG A 233 -4.88 -25.54 22.13
C ARG A 233 -5.22 -24.21 21.43
N LYS A 234 -4.21 -23.36 21.18
CA LYS A 234 -4.41 -22.05 20.52
C LYS A 234 -4.82 -22.20 19.08
N TYR A 235 -4.19 -23.12 18.34
CA TYR A 235 -4.54 -23.38 16.94
C TYR A 235 -5.93 -24.00 16.81
N THR A 236 -6.27 -24.96 17.67
CA THR A 236 -7.63 -25.53 17.71
C THR A 236 -8.70 -24.47 18.05
N SER A 237 -8.37 -23.51 18.94
CA SER A 237 -9.28 -22.39 19.25
C SER A 237 -9.46 -21.48 18.04
N TYR A 238 -8.40 -21.18 17.30
CA TYR A 238 -8.45 -20.41 16.08
C TYR A 238 -9.31 -21.11 15.01
N LEU A 239 -9.06 -22.39 14.72
CA LEU A 239 -9.85 -23.16 13.74
C LEU A 239 -11.35 -23.17 14.07
N LYS A 240 -11.70 -23.25 15.35
CA LYS A 240 -13.10 -23.14 15.78
C LYS A 240 -13.70 -21.76 15.54
N SER A 241 -12.91 -20.68 15.69
CA SER A 241 -13.40 -19.32 15.44
C SER A 241 -13.65 -19.05 13.97
N VAL A 242 -12.94 -19.75 13.07
CA VAL A 242 -13.08 -19.60 11.60
C VAL A 242 -14.09 -20.61 11.01
N ASN A 243 -14.81 -21.37 11.86
CA ASN A 243 -15.72 -22.45 11.41
C ASN A 243 -15.04 -23.44 10.43
N SER A 244 -13.77 -23.71 10.64
CA SER A 244 -13.02 -24.68 9.84
C SER A 244 -13.57 -26.11 10.02
N ASN A 245 -13.43 -26.93 9.00
CA ASN A 245 -13.98 -28.28 8.97
C ASN A 245 -13.55 -29.11 10.21
N ASP A 246 -14.50 -29.82 10.81
CA ASP A 246 -14.30 -30.70 11.97
C ASP A 246 -13.23 -31.79 11.73
N VAL A 247 -12.96 -32.13 10.47
CA VAL A 247 -11.95 -33.09 10.04
C VAL A 247 -10.55 -32.67 10.45
N THR A 248 -10.13 -31.42 10.16
CA THR A 248 -8.81 -30.89 10.54
C THR A 248 -8.59 -30.89 12.05
N ILE A 249 -9.65 -30.58 12.82
CA ILE A 249 -9.59 -30.58 14.28
C ILE A 249 -9.47 -32.00 14.84
N LYS A 250 -10.09 -33.01 14.22
CA LYS A 250 -9.94 -34.41 14.58
C LYS A 250 -8.52 -34.89 14.35
N THR A 251 -7.97 -34.63 13.17
CA THR A 251 -6.60 -35.02 12.81
C THR A 251 -5.56 -34.43 13.75
N LEU A 252 -5.68 -33.14 14.10
CA LEU A 252 -4.79 -32.49 15.07
C LEU A 252 -4.77 -33.18 16.42
N LYS A 253 -5.88 -33.80 16.85
CA LYS A 253 -5.97 -34.55 18.09
C LYS A 253 -5.41 -35.96 18.00
N GLU A 254 -5.33 -36.53 16.80
CA GLU A 254 -4.82 -37.85 16.52
C GLU A 254 -3.31 -37.90 16.35
N ILE A 255 -2.69 -36.74 16.04
CA ILE A 255 -1.23 -36.58 15.94
C ILE A 255 -0.60 -36.80 17.32
N ARG A 256 0.15 -37.91 17.48
CA ARG A 256 0.78 -38.31 18.75
C ARG A 256 2.16 -37.70 18.97
N GLY A 257 2.87 -37.31 17.91
CA GLY A 257 4.22 -36.74 17.96
C GLY A 257 4.26 -35.22 18.06
N PRO A 258 4.91 -34.62 19.06
CA PRO A 258 4.97 -33.15 19.19
C PRO A 258 5.70 -32.45 18.04
N ARG A 259 6.70 -33.07 17.41
CA ARG A 259 7.40 -32.55 16.22
C ARG A 259 6.46 -32.50 15.03
N MET A 260 5.80 -33.63 14.78
CA MET A 260 4.83 -33.76 13.70
C MET A 260 3.71 -32.74 13.84
N LEU A 261 3.24 -32.53 15.09
CA LEU A 261 2.22 -31.51 15.39
C LEU A 261 2.66 -30.10 15.02
N VAL A 262 3.87 -29.71 15.41
CA VAL A 262 4.41 -28.36 15.12
C VAL A 262 4.57 -28.16 13.62
N ASN A 263 5.15 -29.14 12.92
CA ASN A 263 5.37 -29.08 11.47
C ASN A 263 4.05 -29.14 10.68
N PHE A 264 3.08 -29.92 11.15
CA PHE A 264 1.72 -29.96 10.58
C PHE A 264 1.04 -28.58 10.71
N ILE A 265 1.10 -27.96 11.87
CA ILE A 265 0.53 -26.61 12.05
C ILE A 265 1.27 -25.60 11.16
N ALA A 266 2.61 -25.66 11.06
CA ALA A 266 3.40 -24.77 10.23
C ALA A 266 3.06 -24.88 8.73
N SER A 267 2.75 -26.09 8.25
CA SER A 267 2.36 -26.31 6.86
C SER A 267 0.95 -25.80 6.54
N HIS A 268 0.00 -25.91 7.49
CA HIS A 268 -1.43 -25.63 7.28
C HIS A 268 -1.88 -24.23 7.74
N ILE A 269 -1.06 -23.50 8.48
CA ILE A 269 -1.40 -22.13 8.90
C ILE A 269 -1.47 -21.19 7.70
N GLU A 270 -2.48 -20.33 7.65
CA GLU A 270 -2.69 -19.36 6.57
C GLU A 270 -1.82 -18.11 6.77
N ILE A 271 -0.57 -18.21 6.38
CA ILE A 271 0.42 -17.13 6.34
C ILE A 271 1.14 -17.15 4.99
N ASP A 272 1.81 -16.06 4.66
CA ASP A 272 2.58 -15.94 3.42
C ASP A 272 3.75 -16.94 3.33
N VAL A 273 4.12 -17.29 2.11
CA VAL A 273 5.17 -18.29 1.82
C VAL A 273 6.50 -17.91 2.46
N ALA A 274 6.86 -16.62 2.45
CA ALA A 274 8.09 -16.15 3.07
C ALA A 274 8.10 -16.33 4.60
N ALA A 275 6.95 -16.20 5.25
CA ALA A 275 6.81 -16.48 6.68
C ALA A 275 6.88 -18.00 6.95
N LYS A 276 6.25 -18.84 6.12
CA LYS A 276 6.40 -20.31 6.23
C LYS A 276 7.85 -20.75 6.04
N GLN A 277 8.55 -20.17 5.08
CA GLN A 277 9.95 -20.45 4.83
C GLN A 277 10.83 -20.11 6.04
N LYS A 278 10.62 -18.94 6.66
CA LYS A 278 11.31 -18.56 7.90
C LYS A 278 11.07 -19.56 9.04
N LEU A 279 9.86 -20.14 9.13
CA LEU A 279 9.58 -21.18 10.11
C LEU A 279 10.41 -22.45 9.84
N LEU A 280 10.60 -22.84 8.58
CA LEU A 280 11.43 -23.98 8.21
C LEU A 280 12.90 -23.74 8.55
N GLU A 281 13.41 -22.53 8.37
CA GLU A 281 14.80 -22.11 8.60
C GLU A 281 15.19 -22.01 10.09
N MET A 282 14.23 -22.03 11.02
CA MET A 282 14.50 -21.88 12.45
C MET A 282 15.31 -23.05 13.00
N SER A 283 16.30 -22.76 13.83
CA SER A 283 17.23 -23.74 14.39
C SER A 283 16.68 -24.48 15.61
N THR A 284 15.61 -23.98 16.25
CA THR A 284 15.00 -24.64 17.44
C THR A 284 13.48 -24.75 17.29
N TYR A 285 12.91 -25.82 17.85
CA TYR A 285 11.45 -25.96 17.95
C TYR A 285 10.81 -24.90 18.86
N SER A 286 11.53 -24.45 19.88
CA SER A 286 11.05 -23.38 20.77
C SER A 286 10.77 -22.10 19.99
N ASP A 287 11.71 -21.65 19.14
CA ASP A 287 11.53 -20.45 18.33
C ASP A 287 10.39 -20.63 17.32
N ARG A 288 10.31 -21.82 16.66
CA ARG A 288 9.24 -22.14 15.72
C ARG A 288 7.86 -22.10 16.40
N ILE A 289 7.72 -22.68 17.59
CA ILE A 289 6.47 -22.66 18.38
C ILE A 289 6.10 -21.22 18.75
N VAL A 290 7.05 -20.41 19.23
CA VAL A 290 6.81 -19.00 19.60
C VAL A 290 6.37 -18.19 18.38
N ALA A 291 7.02 -18.40 17.25
CA ALA A 291 6.66 -17.72 16.00
C ALA A 291 5.24 -18.12 15.54
N LEU A 292 4.90 -19.41 15.58
CA LEU A 292 3.55 -19.92 15.26
C LEU A 292 2.48 -19.30 16.18
N ILE A 293 2.74 -19.26 17.49
CA ILE A 293 1.81 -18.64 18.44
C ILE A 293 1.61 -17.14 18.12
N ARG A 294 2.66 -16.45 17.68
CA ARG A 294 2.57 -15.04 17.27
C ARG A 294 1.69 -14.87 16.04
N HIS A 295 1.89 -15.70 15.02
CA HIS A 295 1.06 -15.69 13.81
C HIS A 295 -0.41 -16.01 14.13
N ILE A 296 -0.67 -17.04 14.94
CA ILE A 296 -2.04 -17.39 15.38
C ILE A 296 -2.71 -16.23 16.12
N ARG A 297 -1.99 -15.50 16.98
CA ARG A 297 -2.54 -14.30 17.63
C ARG A 297 -2.92 -13.22 16.62
N GLY A 298 -2.10 -13.00 15.61
CA GLY A 298 -2.40 -12.05 14.52
C GLY A 298 -3.68 -12.44 13.77
N LEU A 299 -3.80 -13.71 13.39
CA LEU A 299 -4.98 -14.24 12.71
C LEU A 299 -6.26 -14.14 13.57
N VAL A 300 -6.19 -14.48 14.86
CA VAL A 300 -7.32 -14.34 15.79
C VAL A 300 -7.75 -12.88 15.91
N SER A 301 -6.81 -11.94 15.99
CA SER A 301 -7.13 -10.50 16.06
C SER A 301 -7.82 -10.00 14.79
N MET A 302 -7.38 -10.46 13.63
CA MET A 302 -8.02 -10.15 12.34
C MET A 302 -9.44 -10.72 12.25
N GLU A 303 -9.64 -11.95 12.70
CA GLU A 303 -10.96 -12.60 12.69
C GLU A 303 -11.94 -11.95 13.68
N THR A 304 -11.45 -11.55 14.86
CA THR A 304 -12.26 -10.79 15.83
C THR A 304 -12.73 -9.48 15.23
N LEU A 305 -11.84 -8.75 14.56
CA LEU A 305 -12.18 -7.50 13.87
C LEU A 305 -13.20 -7.72 12.74
N ARG A 306 -13.03 -8.81 11.97
CA ARG A 306 -13.96 -9.21 10.91
C ARG A 306 -15.35 -9.51 11.48
N HIS A 307 -15.40 -10.24 12.59
CA HIS A 307 -16.65 -10.57 13.29
C HIS A 307 -17.34 -9.31 13.85
N GLU A 308 -16.58 -8.37 14.44
CA GLU A 308 -17.13 -7.10 14.89
C GLU A 308 -17.70 -6.25 13.74
N ILE A 309 -17.05 -6.26 12.59
CA ILE A 309 -17.55 -5.57 11.39
C ILE A 309 -18.83 -6.26 10.89
N GLN A 310 -18.84 -7.59 10.83
CA GLN A 310 -20.03 -8.35 10.41
C GLN A 310 -21.21 -8.17 11.36
N GLU A 311 -20.97 -8.19 12.69
CA GLU A 311 -22.01 -7.92 13.69
C GLU A 311 -22.56 -6.49 13.56
N LYS A 312 -21.69 -5.49 13.38
CA LYS A 312 -22.16 -4.10 13.15
C LYS A 312 -22.98 -3.99 11.87
N THR A 313 -22.58 -4.70 10.82
CA THR A 313 -23.31 -4.74 9.55
C THR A 313 -24.63 -5.49 9.71
N ARG A 314 -24.67 -6.61 10.45
CA ARG A 314 -25.89 -7.37 10.75
C ARG A 314 -26.88 -6.55 11.57
N VAL A 315 -26.40 -5.91 12.65
CA VAL A 315 -27.24 -5.03 13.47
C VAL A 315 -27.79 -3.86 12.66
N SER A 316 -27.00 -3.30 11.76
CA SER A 316 -27.45 -2.25 10.84
C SER A 316 -28.52 -2.77 9.86
N MET A 317 -28.31 -3.98 9.31
CA MET A 317 -29.29 -4.64 8.44
C MET A 317 -30.57 -5.03 9.18
N GLU A 318 -30.46 -5.58 10.39
CA GLU A 318 -31.64 -5.90 11.22
C GLU A 318 -32.43 -4.64 11.59
N LYS A 319 -31.73 -3.52 11.85
CA LYS A 319 -32.37 -2.23 12.09
C LYS A 319 -33.09 -1.73 10.83
N GLN A 320 -32.45 -1.82 9.67
CA GLN A 320 -33.06 -1.47 8.37
C GLN A 320 -34.23 -2.40 8.04
N GLN A 321 -34.12 -3.72 8.28
CA GLN A 321 -35.22 -4.66 8.09
C GLN A 321 -36.38 -4.39 9.04
N ARG A 322 -36.10 -4.03 10.30
CA ARG A 322 -37.11 -3.67 11.27
C ARG A 322 -37.81 -2.35 10.93
N GLU A 323 -37.04 -1.35 10.47
CA GLU A 323 -37.61 -0.10 9.94
C GLU A 323 -38.44 -0.36 8.68
N TYR A 324 -37.96 -1.24 7.81
CA TYR A 324 -38.72 -1.68 6.63
C TYR A 324 -40.03 -2.40 7.03
N PHE A 325 -39.94 -3.35 7.99
CA PHE A 325 -41.13 -4.10 8.45
C PHE A 325 -42.14 -3.20 9.18
N LEU A 326 -41.66 -2.26 9.98
CA LEU A 326 -42.50 -1.25 10.61
C LEU A 326 -43.16 -0.30 9.58
N ASN A 327 -42.40 0.10 8.56
CA ASN A 327 -42.95 0.88 7.44
C ASN A 327 -43.98 0.08 6.65
N GLN A 328 -43.74 -1.22 6.43
CA GLN A 328 -44.68 -2.10 5.76
C GLN A 328 -45.95 -2.34 6.58
N GLN A 329 -45.84 -2.50 7.90
CA GLN A 329 -47.02 -2.54 8.80
C GLN A 329 -47.78 -1.21 8.79
N MET A 330 -47.08 -0.08 8.79
CA MET A 330 -47.69 1.23 8.66
C MET A 330 -48.40 1.40 7.31
N HIS A 331 -47.83 0.82 6.25
CA HIS A 331 -48.39 0.79 4.91
C HIS A 331 -49.72 -0.05 4.86
N ILE A 332 -49.70 -1.23 5.46
CA ILE A 332 -50.88 -2.10 5.54
C ILE A 332 -52.00 -1.44 6.38
N ILE A 333 -51.64 -0.77 7.46
CA ILE A 333 -52.58 -0.03 8.30
C ILE A 333 -53.12 1.19 7.54
N GLN A 334 -52.31 1.85 6.70
CA GLN A 334 -52.76 2.94 5.84
C GLN A 334 -53.67 2.44 4.69
N GLU A 335 -53.41 1.27 4.12
CA GLU A 335 -54.31 0.63 3.15
C GLU A 335 -55.66 0.24 3.75
N GLU A 336 -55.68 -0.30 4.98
CA GLU A 336 -56.93 -0.60 5.69
C GLU A 336 -57.71 0.67 6.10
N LEU A 337 -57.04 1.81 6.24
CA LEU A 337 -57.64 3.11 6.51
C LEU A 337 -58.15 3.86 5.25
N GLY A 338 -58.02 3.25 4.04
CA GLY A 338 -58.69 3.73 2.83
C GLY A 338 -57.93 4.80 2.02
N GLY A 339 -56.64 4.95 2.21
CA GLY A 339 -55.82 5.78 1.35
C GLY A 339 -54.91 4.91 0.46
N SER A 340 -55.07 4.92 -0.87
CA SER A 340 -54.13 4.28 -1.76
C SER A 340 -52.79 5.04 -1.73
N SER A 341 -51.78 4.47 -1.04
CA SER A 341 -50.48 5.11 -0.89
C SER A 341 -49.81 5.43 -2.24
N ASN A 342 -50.14 4.65 -3.25
CA ASN A 342 -49.60 4.84 -4.62
C ASN A 342 -50.05 6.18 -5.24
N GLU A 343 -51.33 6.58 -5.07
CA GLU A 343 -51.84 7.86 -5.61
C GLU A 343 -51.26 9.05 -4.88
N GLU A 344 -50.96 8.89 -3.60
CA GLU A 344 -50.38 9.97 -2.79
C GLU A 344 -48.89 10.18 -3.08
N ASP A 345 -48.11 9.10 -3.24
CA ASP A 345 -46.72 9.14 -3.69
C ASP A 345 -46.62 9.79 -5.08
N VAL A 346 -47.45 9.36 -6.01
CA VAL A 346 -47.50 9.93 -7.37
C VAL A 346 -47.89 11.42 -7.36
N LYS A 347 -48.86 11.83 -6.56
CA LYS A 347 -49.24 13.25 -6.40
C LYS A 347 -48.09 14.07 -5.80
N GLN A 348 -47.38 13.55 -4.81
CA GLN A 348 -46.25 14.23 -4.19
C GLN A 348 -45.08 14.38 -5.16
N LEU A 349 -44.74 13.33 -5.92
CA LEU A 349 -43.68 13.39 -6.93
C LEU A 349 -44.01 14.41 -8.02
N ARG A 350 -45.24 14.41 -8.56
CA ARG A 350 -45.68 15.41 -9.55
C ARG A 350 -45.61 16.82 -9.04
N LYS A 351 -46.07 17.07 -7.82
CA LYS A 351 -46.01 18.40 -7.19
C LYS A 351 -44.57 18.88 -6.97
N ARG A 352 -43.63 17.96 -6.76
CA ARG A 352 -42.18 18.30 -6.71
C ARG A 352 -41.62 18.56 -8.10
N ALA A 353 -42.01 17.76 -9.09
CA ALA A 353 -41.59 17.87 -10.50
C ALA A 353 -42.04 19.21 -11.14
N GLU A 354 -43.22 19.71 -10.85
CA GLU A 354 -43.69 21.03 -11.31
C GLU A 354 -42.82 22.22 -10.88
N LYS A 355 -41.96 22.03 -9.89
CA LYS A 355 -41.03 23.05 -9.39
C LYS A 355 -39.60 22.92 -9.95
N MET A 356 -39.35 21.93 -10.82
CA MET A 356 -38.06 21.65 -11.37
C MET A 356 -37.86 22.40 -12.70
N GLU A 357 -36.63 22.96 -12.87
CA GLU A 357 -36.21 23.64 -14.09
C GLU A 357 -35.30 22.70 -14.91
N TRP A 358 -35.84 21.59 -15.40
CA TRP A 358 -35.15 20.63 -16.24
C TRP A 358 -35.46 20.80 -17.73
N SER A 359 -34.68 20.13 -18.59
CA SER A 359 -34.89 20.13 -20.02
C SER A 359 -36.13 19.28 -20.40
N ASP A 360 -36.68 19.54 -21.59
CA ASP A 360 -37.82 18.79 -22.11
C ASP A 360 -37.54 17.28 -22.16
N GLU A 361 -36.30 16.89 -22.49
CA GLU A 361 -35.87 15.48 -22.54
C GLU A 361 -35.94 14.82 -21.16
N VAL A 362 -35.44 15.49 -20.11
CA VAL A 362 -35.50 15.00 -18.74
C VAL A 362 -36.93 14.95 -18.22
N ALA A 363 -37.78 15.91 -18.58
CA ALA A 363 -39.17 15.93 -18.24
C ALA A 363 -39.96 14.75 -18.85
N VAL A 364 -39.71 14.48 -20.13
CA VAL A 364 -40.33 13.33 -20.85
C VAL A 364 -39.85 12.01 -20.22
N HIS A 365 -38.55 11.89 -19.93
CA HIS A 365 -38.03 10.70 -19.26
C HIS A 365 -38.62 10.49 -17.87
N PHE A 366 -38.77 11.56 -17.09
CA PHE A 366 -39.38 11.50 -15.75
C PHE A 366 -40.84 11.04 -15.84
N GLU A 367 -41.66 11.60 -16.74
CA GLU A 367 -43.05 11.17 -16.89
C GLU A 367 -43.16 9.72 -17.35
N HIS A 368 -42.31 9.26 -18.24
CA HIS A 368 -42.27 7.86 -18.64
C HIS A 368 -41.96 6.93 -17.45
N GLU A 369 -41.02 7.30 -16.59
CA GLU A 369 -40.69 6.52 -15.40
C GLU A 369 -41.82 6.62 -14.34
N MET A 370 -42.50 7.75 -14.27
CA MET A 370 -43.72 7.92 -13.45
C MET A 370 -44.85 7.00 -13.91
N GLU A 371 -45.09 6.89 -15.21
CA GLU A 371 -46.08 5.95 -15.74
C GLU A 371 -45.73 4.48 -15.42
N LYS A 372 -44.45 4.12 -15.44
CA LYS A 372 -43.97 2.80 -15.00
C LYS A 372 -44.30 2.56 -13.53
N LEU A 373 -44.00 3.56 -12.66
CA LEU A 373 -44.30 3.49 -11.22
C LEU A 373 -45.80 3.25 -10.99
N GLN A 374 -46.67 3.97 -11.71
CA GLN A 374 -48.13 3.81 -11.59
C GLN A 374 -48.65 2.41 -11.95
N ARG A 375 -47.98 1.76 -12.91
CA ARG A 375 -48.29 0.40 -13.35
C ARG A 375 -47.70 -0.69 -12.48
N THR A 376 -46.69 -0.35 -11.64
CA THR A 376 -45.98 -1.29 -10.78
C THR A 376 -46.77 -1.54 -9.50
N ASN A 377 -46.88 -2.80 -9.09
CA ASN A 377 -47.56 -3.16 -7.85
C ASN A 377 -46.75 -2.60 -6.65
N PRO A 378 -47.40 -1.82 -5.75
CA PRO A 378 -46.71 -1.24 -4.57
C PRO A 378 -46.06 -2.27 -3.63
N ALA A 379 -46.56 -3.52 -3.63
CA ALA A 379 -45.98 -4.60 -2.85
C ALA A 379 -44.72 -5.24 -3.50
N SER A 380 -44.38 -4.86 -4.75
CA SER A 380 -43.20 -5.36 -5.44
C SER A 380 -41.93 -4.62 -4.97
N PRO A 381 -40.80 -5.29 -4.82
CA PRO A 381 -39.50 -4.65 -4.60
C PRO A 381 -39.15 -3.60 -5.67
N ASP A 382 -39.60 -3.83 -6.91
CA ASP A 382 -39.39 -2.91 -8.04
C ASP A 382 -40.03 -1.54 -7.81
N TYR A 383 -41.16 -1.47 -7.10
CA TYR A 383 -41.80 -0.20 -6.76
C TYR A 383 -40.88 0.69 -5.92
N SER A 384 -40.27 0.13 -4.89
CA SER A 384 -39.34 0.86 -4.03
C SER A 384 -38.10 1.31 -4.78
N LEU A 385 -37.59 0.51 -5.71
CA LEU A 385 -36.45 0.87 -6.56
C LEU A 385 -36.80 2.03 -7.48
N GLN A 386 -37.97 1.97 -8.10
CA GLN A 386 -38.50 3.00 -9.01
C GLN A 386 -38.79 4.30 -8.26
N LEU A 387 -39.37 4.22 -7.08
CA LEU A 387 -39.64 5.37 -6.21
C LEU A 387 -38.35 6.06 -5.77
N ASN A 388 -37.33 5.28 -5.38
CA ASN A 388 -36.02 5.82 -5.03
C ASN A 388 -35.31 6.50 -6.21
N TYR A 389 -35.45 5.93 -7.40
CA TYR A 389 -34.92 6.53 -8.62
C TYR A 389 -35.57 7.88 -8.94
N LEU A 390 -36.93 7.95 -8.93
CA LEU A 390 -37.64 9.21 -9.17
C LEU A 390 -37.35 10.26 -8.10
N ASN A 391 -37.20 9.84 -6.84
CA ASN A 391 -36.77 10.75 -5.78
C ASN A 391 -35.35 11.26 -6.03
N MET A 392 -34.42 10.40 -6.51
CA MET A 392 -33.08 10.83 -6.86
C MET A 392 -33.04 11.87 -7.98
N MET A 393 -33.88 11.68 -9.02
CA MET A 393 -34.06 12.68 -10.09
C MET A 393 -34.55 14.03 -9.53
N LEU A 394 -35.52 14.01 -8.59
CA LEU A 394 -36.06 15.18 -7.94
C LEU A 394 -35.16 15.84 -6.88
N ASP A 395 -34.20 15.10 -6.34
CA ASP A 395 -33.23 15.62 -5.39
C ASP A 395 -32.06 16.32 -6.08
N LEU A 396 -31.87 16.13 -7.38
CA LEU A 396 -30.90 16.84 -8.18
C LEU A 396 -31.32 18.32 -8.39
N PRO A 397 -30.38 19.24 -8.24
CA PRO A 397 -30.64 20.68 -8.38
C PRO A 397 -30.61 21.12 -9.86
N TRP A 398 -31.57 20.66 -10.66
CA TRP A 398 -31.69 21.06 -12.06
C TRP A 398 -31.80 22.57 -12.19
N GLY A 399 -30.89 23.24 -12.93
CA GLY A 399 -30.88 24.68 -13.14
C GLY A 399 -30.65 25.55 -11.89
N ARG A 400 -30.78 25.00 -10.68
CA ARG A 400 -30.72 25.74 -9.42
C ARG A 400 -29.29 26.11 -9.06
N ARG A 401 -28.94 27.39 -9.25
CA ARG A 401 -27.62 27.91 -8.87
C ARG A 401 -27.59 28.42 -7.42
N GLY A 402 -26.52 28.11 -6.71
CA GLY A 402 -26.22 28.68 -5.39
C GLY A 402 -25.69 30.11 -5.48
N SER A 403 -25.57 30.78 -4.33
CA SER A 403 -25.00 32.14 -4.23
C SER A 403 -23.55 32.15 -4.70
N PHE A 404 -23.12 33.26 -5.26
CA PHE A 404 -21.76 33.51 -5.70
C PHE A 404 -21.27 34.87 -5.13
N ASN A 405 -20.09 34.84 -4.51
CA ASN A 405 -19.51 36.05 -3.94
C ASN A 405 -18.60 36.73 -4.98
N THR A 406 -18.97 37.94 -5.34
CA THR A 406 -18.22 38.81 -6.30
C THR A 406 -17.18 39.71 -5.66
N ASP A 407 -17.19 39.81 -4.30
CA ASP A 407 -16.28 40.69 -3.56
C ASP A 407 -14.89 40.09 -3.41
N MET A 408 -13.97 40.51 -4.27
CA MET A 408 -12.58 40.07 -4.28
C MET A 408 -11.83 40.35 -2.97
N GLN A 409 -12.14 41.45 -2.31
CA GLN A 409 -11.48 41.79 -1.04
C GLN A 409 -11.90 40.85 0.11
N LYS A 410 -13.18 40.47 0.15
CA LYS A 410 -13.67 39.48 1.11
C LYS A 410 -13.09 38.12 0.83
N ALA A 411 -12.97 37.75 -0.45
CA ALA A 411 -12.38 36.50 -0.85
C ALA A 411 -10.91 36.41 -0.42
N SER A 412 -10.10 37.43 -0.72
CA SER A 412 -8.69 37.50 -0.29
C SER A 412 -8.56 37.37 1.23
N LYS A 413 -9.30 38.17 2.00
CA LYS A 413 -9.29 38.10 3.47
C LYS A 413 -9.67 36.72 3.99
N ARG A 414 -10.56 36.04 3.32
CA ARG A 414 -11.01 34.70 3.72
C ARG A 414 -9.93 33.61 3.44
N LEU A 415 -9.24 33.72 2.32
CA LEU A 415 -8.09 32.88 2.01
C LEU A 415 -6.95 33.10 3.03
N ASP A 416 -6.64 34.38 3.34
CA ASP A 416 -5.61 34.75 4.32
C ASP A 416 -5.95 34.29 5.74
N SER A 417 -7.23 34.34 6.12
CA SER A 417 -7.67 33.87 7.44
C SER A 417 -7.55 32.36 7.62
N ASN A 418 -7.56 31.59 6.53
CA ASN A 418 -7.56 30.13 6.57
C ASN A 418 -6.19 29.51 6.25
N HIS A 419 -5.35 30.21 5.51
CA HIS A 419 -4.05 29.71 5.05
C HIS A 419 -2.97 30.76 5.23
N PHE A 420 -1.88 30.38 5.89
CA PHE A 420 -0.68 31.19 6.02
C PHE A 420 0.22 31.00 4.80
N GLY A 421 0.80 32.09 4.28
CA GLY A 421 1.65 32.03 3.09
C GLY A 421 0.89 31.63 1.82
N LEU A 422 1.55 30.91 0.93
CA LEU A 422 1.00 30.43 -0.35
C LEU A 422 0.55 31.59 -1.28
N GLU A 423 1.28 32.71 -1.27
CA GLU A 423 0.89 33.94 -1.97
C GLU A 423 0.62 33.71 -3.46
N LYS A 424 1.53 33.02 -4.19
CA LYS A 424 1.35 32.68 -5.61
C LYS A 424 0.09 31.84 -5.85
N VAL A 425 -0.22 30.90 -4.95
CA VAL A 425 -1.42 30.05 -5.05
C VAL A 425 -2.69 30.88 -4.84
N LYS A 426 -2.68 31.76 -3.84
CA LYS A 426 -3.81 32.65 -3.55
C LYS A 426 -4.05 33.65 -4.68
N GLU A 427 -2.98 34.25 -5.22
CA GLU A 427 -3.03 35.16 -6.37
C GLU A 427 -3.68 34.45 -7.56
N ARG A 428 -3.25 33.24 -7.90
CA ARG A 428 -3.83 32.47 -9.00
C ARG A 428 -5.31 32.13 -8.79
N VAL A 429 -5.69 31.81 -7.55
CA VAL A 429 -7.09 31.60 -7.18
C VAL A 429 -7.90 32.89 -7.35
N LEU A 430 -7.35 34.04 -6.95
CA LEU A 430 -8.02 35.34 -7.09
C LEU A 430 -8.14 35.75 -8.56
N GLU A 431 -7.13 35.51 -9.39
CA GLU A 431 -7.21 35.72 -10.85
C GLU A 431 -8.34 34.90 -11.48
N MET A 432 -8.42 33.60 -11.13
CA MET A 432 -9.51 32.75 -11.59
C MET A 432 -10.88 33.29 -11.13
N MET A 433 -10.99 33.71 -9.87
CA MET A 433 -12.23 34.34 -9.36
C MET A 433 -12.60 35.62 -10.13
N ALA A 434 -11.60 36.42 -10.48
CA ALA A 434 -11.82 37.64 -11.26
C ALA A 434 -12.36 37.33 -12.67
N VAL A 435 -11.77 36.30 -13.32
CA VAL A 435 -12.25 35.84 -14.62
C VAL A 435 -13.68 35.30 -14.53
N LEU A 436 -14.00 34.49 -13.51
CA LEU A 436 -15.35 33.99 -13.27
C LEU A 436 -16.37 35.13 -13.02
N ASN A 437 -15.93 36.22 -12.40
CA ASN A 437 -16.79 37.40 -12.17
C ASN A 437 -17.03 38.20 -13.46
N LEU A 438 -16.05 38.26 -14.37
CA LEU A 438 -16.11 39.11 -15.57
C LEU A 438 -16.77 38.41 -16.75
N THR A 439 -16.61 37.09 -16.76
CA THR A 439 -17.13 36.26 -17.85
C THR A 439 -18.29 35.44 -17.31
N ASP A 440 -19.52 35.76 -17.62
CA ASP A 440 -20.71 34.99 -17.24
C ASP A 440 -20.63 33.52 -17.72
N GLN A 441 -19.42 32.92 -17.59
CA GLN A 441 -19.02 31.76 -18.37
C GLN A 441 -19.01 30.43 -17.61
N ARG A 442 -19.55 29.50 -18.34
CA ARG A 442 -19.62 28.06 -18.09
C ARG A 442 -18.29 27.32 -18.30
N LYS A 443 -17.21 27.95 -18.79
CA LYS A 443 -15.91 27.33 -19.04
C LYS A 443 -14.90 27.75 -18.00
N SER A 444 -14.88 27.08 -16.86
CA SER A 444 -13.80 27.24 -15.86
C SER A 444 -12.69 26.23 -16.13
N PRO A 445 -11.41 26.66 -16.11
CA PRO A 445 -10.30 25.71 -16.14
C PRO A 445 -10.36 24.83 -14.89
N VAL A 446 -10.00 23.58 -15.03
CA VAL A 446 -9.85 22.66 -13.90
C VAL A 446 -8.54 22.97 -13.19
N LEU A 447 -8.59 23.38 -11.94
CA LEU A 447 -7.38 23.61 -11.15
C LEU A 447 -6.84 22.29 -10.58
N CYS A 448 -5.54 22.04 -10.74
CA CYS A 448 -4.87 20.91 -10.12
C CYS A 448 -3.84 21.39 -9.10
N LEU A 449 -4.11 21.16 -7.81
CA LEU A 449 -3.21 21.48 -6.71
C LEU A 449 -2.23 20.33 -6.49
N VAL A 450 -0.98 20.51 -6.89
CA VAL A 450 0.07 19.48 -6.80
C VAL A 450 1.06 19.84 -5.69
N GLY A 451 1.43 18.91 -4.84
CA GLY A 451 2.44 19.12 -3.81
C GLY A 451 2.48 18.02 -2.76
N ALA A 452 3.43 18.10 -1.85
CA ALA A 452 3.66 17.09 -0.83
C ALA A 452 2.42 16.84 0.08
N PRO A 453 2.31 15.66 0.69
CA PRO A 453 1.23 15.39 1.65
C PRO A 453 1.27 16.35 2.83
N GLY A 454 0.10 16.82 3.27
CA GLY A 454 -0.02 17.71 4.44
C GLY A 454 0.25 19.19 4.19
N THR A 455 0.43 19.62 2.94
CA THR A 455 0.57 21.06 2.57
C THR A 455 -0.75 21.80 2.50
N GLY A 456 -1.87 21.14 2.80
CA GLY A 456 -3.17 21.81 2.92
C GLY A 456 -3.99 21.85 1.63
N LYS A 457 -3.65 21.13 0.57
CA LYS A 457 -4.35 21.12 -0.73
C LYS A 457 -5.86 20.96 -0.60
N THR A 458 -6.31 19.92 0.10
CA THR A 458 -7.75 19.65 0.31
C THR A 458 -8.44 20.76 1.13
N SER A 459 -7.75 21.33 2.13
CA SER A 459 -8.27 22.44 2.91
C SER A 459 -8.32 23.75 2.11
N LEU A 460 -7.40 23.93 1.17
CA LEU A 460 -7.39 25.06 0.25
C LEU A 460 -8.61 25.00 -0.68
N GLY A 461 -8.95 23.84 -1.23
CA GLY A 461 -10.19 23.64 -2.01
C GLY A 461 -11.45 24.03 -1.22
N LYS A 462 -11.53 23.67 0.07
CA LYS A 462 -12.63 24.10 0.94
C LYS A 462 -12.62 25.63 1.16
N SER A 463 -11.46 26.25 1.28
CA SER A 463 -11.34 27.69 1.47
C SER A 463 -11.71 28.48 0.21
N ILE A 464 -11.37 27.94 -0.97
CA ILE A 464 -11.79 28.47 -2.27
C ILE A 464 -13.33 28.44 -2.37
N ALA A 465 -13.97 27.31 -2.06
CA ALA A 465 -15.43 27.22 -2.03
C ALA A 465 -16.05 28.28 -1.11
N SER A 466 -15.49 28.43 0.08
CA SER A 466 -15.93 29.41 1.06
C SER A 466 -15.68 30.85 0.60
N ALA A 467 -14.59 31.15 -0.10
CA ALA A 467 -14.28 32.46 -0.65
C ALA A 467 -15.24 32.82 -1.80
N LEU A 468 -15.57 31.88 -2.65
CA LEU A 468 -16.56 31.99 -3.72
C LEU A 468 -18.01 32.03 -3.20
N GLY A 469 -18.27 31.66 -1.95
CA GLY A 469 -19.62 31.52 -1.40
C GLY A 469 -20.39 30.35 -2.01
N ARG A 470 -19.70 29.37 -2.62
CA ARG A 470 -20.29 28.16 -3.22
C ARG A 470 -20.27 26.99 -2.25
N GLU A 471 -21.22 26.07 -2.44
CA GLU A 471 -21.23 24.81 -1.70
C GLU A 471 -19.98 23.96 -2.03
N TYR A 472 -19.53 23.20 -1.03
CA TYR A 472 -18.32 22.40 -1.12
C TYR A 472 -18.63 20.90 -1.15
N VAL A 473 -18.17 20.21 -2.19
CA VAL A 473 -18.26 18.76 -2.31
C VAL A 473 -16.85 18.19 -2.42
N ARG A 474 -16.58 17.09 -1.73
CA ARG A 474 -15.32 16.36 -1.83
C ARG A 474 -15.58 14.92 -2.24
N VAL A 475 -14.88 14.48 -3.27
CA VAL A 475 -14.83 13.08 -3.70
C VAL A 475 -13.40 12.59 -3.62
N ALA A 476 -13.15 11.55 -2.82
CA ALA A 476 -11.85 10.90 -2.76
C ALA A 476 -11.75 9.89 -3.92
N LEU A 477 -10.77 10.07 -4.77
CA LEU A 477 -10.52 9.19 -5.92
C LEU A 477 -9.46 8.10 -5.61
N GLY A 478 -8.75 8.22 -4.50
CA GLY A 478 -7.78 7.21 -4.07
C GLY A 478 -8.46 5.86 -3.80
N GLY A 479 -8.10 4.85 -4.60
CA GLY A 479 -8.71 3.52 -4.51
C GLY A 479 -9.94 3.28 -5.40
N VAL A 480 -10.26 4.21 -6.28
CA VAL A 480 -11.26 4.00 -7.35
C VAL A 480 -10.61 3.14 -8.44
N HIS A 481 -11.25 2.02 -8.74
CA HIS A 481 -10.79 1.04 -9.73
C HIS A 481 -11.86 0.70 -10.77
N ASP A 482 -13.11 1.13 -10.54
CA ASP A 482 -14.27 0.85 -11.36
C ASP A 482 -14.86 2.15 -11.93
N GLU A 483 -15.10 2.18 -13.24
CA GLU A 483 -15.76 3.27 -13.94
C GLU A 483 -17.16 3.56 -13.35
N ALA A 484 -17.86 2.51 -12.92
CA ALA A 484 -19.19 2.63 -12.35
C ALA A 484 -19.23 3.44 -11.05
N GLU A 485 -18.12 3.58 -10.33
CA GLU A 485 -18.06 4.49 -9.18
C GLU A 485 -18.18 5.96 -9.58
N ILE A 486 -17.80 6.32 -10.82
CA ILE A 486 -17.87 7.70 -11.32
C ILE A 486 -19.19 7.92 -12.08
N ARG A 487 -19.50 7.02 -13.03
CA ARG A 487 -20.66 7.09 -13.93
C ARG A 487 -21.92 6.39 -13.41
N GLY A 488 -21.87 5.75 -12.24
CA GLY A 488 -23.00 4.98 -11.72
C GLY A 488 -23.14 3.59 -12.34
N HIS A 489 -23.88 2.73 -11.67
CA HIS A 489 -24.21 1.37 -12.13
C HIS A 489 -25.48 1.38 -12.95
N ARG A 490 -25.59 0.53 -13.96
CA ARG A 490 -26.85 0.36 -14.70
C ARG A 490 -27.95 -0.13 -13.76
N ARG A 491 -29.14 0.46 -13.83
CA ARG A 491 -30.31 0.18 -12.95
C ARG A 491 -30.74 -1.29 -12.93
N THR A 492 -30.41 -2.06 -13.93
CA THR A 492 -30.73 -3.49 -14.03
C THR A 492 -30.05 -4.37 -13.00
N TYR A 493 -29.02 -3.87 -12.33
CA TYR A 493 -28.30 -4.63 -11.32
C TYR A 493 -28.88 -4.40 -9.92
N VAL A 494 -29.00 -5.48 -9.14
CA VAL A 494 -29.39 -5.39 -7.73
C VAL A 494 -28.36 -4.59 -6.96
N GLY A 495 -28.78 -3.52 -6.28
CA GLY A 495 -27.88 -2.63 -5.56
C GLY A 495 -27.22 -1.53 -6.41
N ALA A 496 -27.73 -1.29 -7.63
CA ALA A 496 -27.27 -0.18 -8.45
C ALA A 496 -27.38 1.17 -7.72
N MET A 497 -26.36 2.00 -7.86
CA MET A 497 -26.27 3.33 -7.26
C MET A 497 -25.79 4.36 -8.29
N PRO A 498 -26.20 5.63 -8.15
CA PRO A 498 -25.66 6.71 -8.98
C PRO A 498 -24.16 6.92 -8.72
N GLY A 499 -23.49 7.44 -9.71
CA GLY A 499 -22.08 7.76 -9.61
C GLY A 499 -21.76 8.77 -8.50
N ARG A 500 -20.52 8.80 -8.06
CA ARG A 500 -20.04 9.71 -7.00
C ARG A 500 -20.21 11.18 -7.37
N ILE A 501 -20.16 11.51 -8.67
CA ILE A 501 -20.34 12.88 -9.16
C ILE A 501 -21.81 13.32 -8.94
N ILE A 502 -22.75 12.56 -9.48
CA ILE A 502 -24.18 12.84 -9.35
C ILE A 502 -24.62 12.81 -7.89
N SER A 503 -24.17 11.80 -7.13
CA SER A 503 -24.45 11.74 -5.68
C SER A 503 -23.90 12.97 -4.93
N GLY A 504 -22.78 13.50 -5.36
CA GLY A 504 -22.17 14.72 -4.82
C GLY A 504 -23.00 15.96 -5.13
N ILE A 505 -23.50 16.11 -6.35
CA ILE A 505 -24.37 17.20 -6.78
C ILE A 505 -25.70 17.19 -5.99
N ALA A 506 -26.32 16.01 -5.85
CA ALA A 506 -27.55 15.86 -5.05
C ALA A 506 -27.36 16.31 -3.60
N LYS A 507 -26.20 15.98 -2.99
CA LYS A 507 -25.85 16.44 -1.62
C LYS A 507 -25.62 17.94 -1.54
N ALA A 508 -25.06 18.54 -2.58
CA ALA A 508 -24.80 19.98 -2.64
C ALA A 508 -26.09 20.81 -2.74
N LYS A 509 -27.15 20.24 -3.32
CA LYS A 509 -28.46 20.89 -3.58
C LYS A 509 -28.35 22.17 -4.45
N VAL A 510 -27.25 22.35 -5.16
CA VAL A 510 -26.98 23.42 -6.11
C VAL A 510 -26.22 22.87 -7.32
N SER A 511 -26.44 23.44 -8.50
CA SER A 511 -25.81 23.00 -9.75
C SER A 511 -24.39 23.59 -9.96
N ASN A 512 -23.96 24.52 -9.13
CA ASN A 512 -22.67 25.20 -9.24
C ASN A 512 -21.77 25.07 -8.01
N PRO A 513 -21.63 23.86 -7.41
CA PRO A 513 -20.72 23.68 -6.28
C PRO A 513 -19.26 23.76 -6.70
N VAL A 514 -18.37 23.88 -5.71
CA VAL A 514 -16.94 23.57 -5.88
C VAL A 514 -16.74 22.10 -5.56
N PHE A 515 -16.25 21.36 -6.54
CA PHE A 515 -16.06 19.92 -6.48
C PHE A 515 -14.58 19.60 -6.34
N VAL A 516 -14.17 19.08 -5.20
CA VAL A 516 -12.77 18.70 -4.96
C VAL A 516 -12.58 17.21 -5.20
N LEU A 517 -11.82 16.88 -6.24
CA LEU A 517 -11.39 15.55 -6.62
C LEU A 517 -10.05 15.25 -5.94
N ASP A 518 -10.10 14.56 -4.82
CA ASP A 518 -8.92 14.37 -3.97
C ASP A 518 -8.15 13.11 -4.35
N GLU A 519 -6.81 13.21 -4.43
CA GLU A 519 -5.87 12.13 -4.78
C GLU A 519 -6.09 11.57 -6.19
N ILE A 520 -6.20 12.45 -7.21
CA ILE A 520 -6.38 12.04 -8.61
C ILE A 520 -5.18 11.25 -9.16
N ASP A 521 -4.00 11.45 -8.60
CA ASP A 521 -2.75 10.72 -8.92
C ASP A 521 -2.76 9.25 -8.50
N LYS A 522 -3.77 8.81 -7.75
CA LYS A 522 -3.92 7.43 -7.27
C LYS A 522 -4.99 6.64 -7.99
N VAL A 523 -5.63 7.22 -8.99
CA VAL A 523 -6.59 6.50 -9.82
C VAL A 523 -5.84 5.53 -10.72
N GLN A 524 -6.22 4.26 -10.71
CA GLN A 524 -5.58 3.21 -11.51
C GLN A 524 -6.57 2.66 -12.54
N ALA A 525 -6.13 2.55 -13.78
CA ALA A 525 -6.89 1.85 -14.81
C ALA A 525 -6.87 0.35 -14.50
N ASN A 526 -8.04 -0.27 -14.42
CA ASN A 526 -8.19 -1.71 -14.29
C ASN A 526 -8.89 -2.26 -15.53
N ASN A 527 -8.20 -3.14 -16.29
CA ASN A 527 -8.68 -3.63 -17.58
C ASN A 527 -9.97 -4.48 -17.52
N PHE A 528 -10.47 -4.80 -16.31
CA PHE A 528 -11.63 -5.69 -16.14
C PHE A 528 -12.95 -4.98 -15.78
N SER A 529 -12.89 -3.75 -15.24
CA SER A 529 -14.08 -3.05 -14.71
C SER A 529 -14.33 -1.69 -15.36
N GLY A 530 -13.91 -1.50 -16.61
CA GLY A 530 -13.96 -0.21 -17.28
C GLY A 530 -12.76 0.69 -16.97
N ASP A 531 -12.75 1.89 -17.53
CA ASP A 531 -11.66 2.85 -17.36
C ASP A 531 -12.14 4.09 -16.58
N PRO A 532 -11.85 4.19 -15.28
CA PRO A 532 -12.19 5.37 -14.48
C PRO A 532 -11.59 6.67 -15.04
N MET A 533 -10.45 6.56 -15.76
CA MET A 533 -9.80 7.72 -16.38
C MET A 533 -10.62 8.29 -17.53
N ALA A 534 -11.23 7.41 -18.35
CA ALA A 534 -12.13 7.85 -19.43
C ALA A 534 -13.36 8.59 -18.88
N ALA A 535 -13.93 8.08 -17.78
CA ALA A 535 -15.04 8.76 -17.10
C ALA A 535 -14.63 10.13 -16.53
N LEU A 536 -13.42 10.25 -15.97
CA LEU A 536 -12.91 11.53 -15.46
C LEU A 536 -12.61 12.52 -16.60
N LEU A 537 -12.16 12.05 -17.75
CA LEU A 537 -11.96 12.92 -18.93
C LEU A 537 -13.28 13.57 -19.36
N GLU A 538 -14.38 12.82 -19.37
CA GLU A 538 -15.70 13.38 -19.70
C GLU A 538 -16.16 14.40 -18.66
N VAL A 539 -15.96 14.12 -17.35
CA VAL A 539 -16.31 15.05 -16.27
C VAL A 539 -15.53 16.35 -16.34
N LEU A 540 -14.22 16.27 -16.67
CA LEU A 540 -13.31 17.41 -16.61
C LEU A 540 -13.16 18.16 -17.94
N ASP A 541 -13.62 17.61 -19.04
CA ASP A 541 -13.60 18.26 -20.34
C ASP A 541 -14.76 19.26 -20.48
N PRO A 542 -14.50 20.57 -20.61
CA PRO A 542 -15.57 21.56 -20.75
C PRO A 542 -16.45 21.40 -22.00
N GLU A 543 -16.00 20.62 -22.99
CA GLU A 543 -16.78 20.36 -24.19
C GLU A 543 -17.76 19.18 -24.01
N GLN A 544 -17.43 18.23 -23.11
CA GLN A 544 -18.22 17.02 -22.86
C GLN A 544 -19.08 17.11 -21.59
N ASN A 545 -18.62 17.85 -20.57
CA ASN A 545 -19.28 17.89 -19.28
C ASN A 545 -20.66 18.57 -19.28
N MET A 546 -21.05 19.22 -20.36
CA MET A 546 -22.41 19.77 -20.53
C MET A 546 -23.47 18.68 -20.65
N ALA A 547 -23.09 17.48 -21.07
CA ALA A 547 -23.97 16.33 -21.26
C ALA A 547 -23.33 15.08 -20.60
N PHE A 548 -23.03 15.19 -19.30
CA PHE A 548 -22.47 14.07 -18.57
C PHE A 548 -23.51 12.99 -18.33
N HIS A 549 -23.24 11.79 -18.87
CA HIS A 549 -24.16 10.65 -18.77
C HIS A 549 -23.83 9.78 -17.55
N ASP A 550 -24.80 9.69 -16.61
CA ASP A 550 -24.72 8.73 -15.49
C ASP A 550 -25.62 7.51 -15.80
N ASN A 551 -25.02 6.31 -15.75
CA ASN A 551 -25.70 5.06 -16.09
C ASN A 551 -26.87 4.71 -15.16
N TYR A 552 -26.91 5.26 -13.95
CA TYR A 552 -28.03 5.09 -13.03
C TYR A 552 -29.18 6.04 -13.35
N LEU A 553 -28.86 7.31 -13.66
CA LEU A 553 -29.88 8.30 -14.03
C LEU A 553 -30.47 8.04 -15.42
N ASP A 554 -29.65 7.50 -16.33
CA ASP A 554 -30.00 7.25 -17.74
C ASP A 554 -30.52 8.52 -18.47
N VAL A 555 -30.04 9.68 -18.00
CA VAL A 555 -30.22 11.02 -18.61
C VAL A 555 -28.96 11.84 -18.41
N ASP A 556 -28.75 12.80 -19.29
CA ASP A 556 -27.59 13.67 -19.24
C ASP A 556 -27.78 14.77 -18.19
N TYR A 557 -26.69 15.11 -17.49
CA TYR A 557 -26.66 16.17 -16.51
C TYR A 557 -25.59 17.21 -16.84
N ASP A 558 -25.96 18.50 -16.83
CA ASP A 558 -25.04 19.62 -17.11
C ASP A 558 -24.13 19.93 -15.93
N LEU A 559 -22.84 19.55 -16.04
CA LEU A 559 -21.78 19.85 -15.07
C LEU A 559 -21.00 21.14 -15.39
N SER A 560 -21.33 21.88 -16.44
CA SER A 560 -20.58 23.06 -16.91
C SER A 560 -20.48 24.20 -15.89
N ASN A 561 -21.41 24.25 -14.92
CA ASN A 561 -21.43 25.25 -13.85
C ASN A 561 -20.62 24.83 -12.61
N VAL A 562 -20.12 23.58 -12.57
CA VAL A 562 -19.34 23.03 -11.46
C VAL A 562 -17.89 23.52 -11.59
N LEU A 563 -17.31 24.01 -10.51
CA LEU A 563 -15.89 24.31 -10.46
C LEU A 563 -15.14 23.07 -9.93
N PHE A 564 -14.41 22.40 -10.80
CA PHE A 564 -13.59 21.26 -10.42
C PHE A 564 -12.19 21.69 -9.94
N ILE A 565 -11.78 21.14 -8.81
CA ILE A 565 -10.44 21.30 -8.24
C ILE A 565 -9.89 19.91 -7.97
N ALA A 566 -8.85 19.52 -8.68
CA ALA A 566 -8.13 18.27 -8.43
C ALA A 566 -7.02 18.47 -7.39
N THR A 567 -6.69 17.45 -6.63
CA THR A 567 -5.50 17.43 -5.78
C THR A 567 -4.66 16.22 -6.09
N ALA A 568 -3.34 16.40 -6.14
CA ALA A 568 -2.38 15.33 -6.38
C ALA A 568 -1.13 15.51 -5.50
N ASN A 569 -0.42 14.41 -5.22
CA ASN A 569 0.87 14.51 -4.56
C ASN A 569 2.01 14.65 -5.58
N SER A 570 1.84 14.13 -6.78
CA SER A 570 2.79 14.19 -7.90
C SER A 570 2.03 14.19 -9.22
N THR A 571 2.58 14.84 -10.23
CA THR A 571 2.06 14.80 -11.60
C THR A 571 2.35 13.47 -12.30
N ALA A 572 3.39 12.74 -11.87
CA ALA A 572 3.83 11.49 -12.49
C ALA A 572 2.76 10.36 -12.45
N GLY A 573 1.82 10.43 -11.49
CA GLY A 573 0.72 9.46 -11.38
C GLY A 573 -0.54 9.84 -12.15
N ILE A 574 -0.57 11.02 -12.81
CA ILE A 574 -1.74 11.52 -13.53
C ILE A 574 -1.59 11.21 -15.02
N HIS A 575 -2.66 10.73 -15.64
CA HIS A 575 -2.65 10.45 -17.07
C HIS A 575 -2.40 11.74 -17.88
N PRO A 576 -1.56 11.74 -18.93
CA PRO A 576 -1.22 12.94 -19.71
C PRO A 576 -2.44 13.68 -20.27
N ALA A 577 -3.45 12.95 -20.75
CA ALA A 577 -4.68 13.56 -21.27
C ALA A 577 -5.48 14.35 -20.22
N LEU A 578 -5.38 14.00 -18.95
CA LEU A 578 -5.97 14.78 -17.86
C LEU A 578 -5.10 16.02 -17.53
N LEU A 579 -3.76 15.87 -17.58
CA LEU A 579 -2.85 17.00 -17.34
C LEU A 579 -3.05 18.12 -18.34
N ASP A 580 -3.29 17.79 -19.61
CA ASP A 580 -3.54 18.77 -20.69
C ASP A 580 -4.81 19.61 -20.46
N ARG A 581 -5.75 19.13 -19.64
CA ARG A 581 -7.02 19.80 -19.32
C ARG A 581 -6.99 20.56 -18.01
N MET A 582 -5.90 20.39 -17.24
CA MET A 582 -5.78 20.97 -15.91
C MET A 582 -4.74 22.08 -15.89
N GLU A 583 -5.07 23.13 -15.15
CA GLU A 583 -4.12 24.14 -14.77
C GLU A 583 -3.39 23.73 -13.50
N ILE A 584 -2.09 23.42 -13.61
CA ILE A 584 -1.27 22.94 -12.51
C ILE A 584 -0.85 24.11 -11.63
N ILE A 585 -1.18 24.03 -10.35
CA ILE A 585 -0.73 24.98 -9.33
C ILE A 585 0.12 24.20 -8.32
N GLU A 586 1.40 24.47 -8.29
CA GLU A 586 2.31 23.87 -7.32
C GLU A 586 2.10 24.47 -5.92
N VAL A 587 1.83 23.59 -4.96
CA VAL A 587 1.70 23.93 -3.54
C VAL A 587 3.00 23.50 -2.85
N PRO A 588 3.91 24.44 -2.60
CA PRO A 588 5.21 24.15 -2.01
C PRO A 588 5.06 23.65 -0.57
N GLY A 589 6.11 22.98 -0.09
CA GLY A 589 6.23 22.64 1.32
C GLY A 589 6.42 23.88 2.18
N TYR A 590 6.04 23.77 3.45
CA TYR A 590 6.22 24.85 4.42
C TYR A 590 7.62 24.83 5.03
N ILE A 591 8.18 26.00 5.18
CA ILE A 591 9.39 26.21 5.95
C ILE A 591 9.10 26.20 7.45
N MET A 592 10.14 26.18 8.26
CA MET A 592 10.02 26.11 9.71
C MET A 592 9.23 27.27 10.31
N GLU A 593 9.52 28.47 9.84
CA GLU A 593 8.86 29.70 10.27
C GLU A 593 7.38 29.69 9.92
N GLU A 594 7.04 29.25 8.71
CA GLU A 594 5.66 29.08 8.27
C GLU A 594 4.94 27.99 9.09
N LYS A 595 5.58 26.83 9.32
CA LYS A 595 5.04 25.75 10.18
C LYS A 595 4.76 26.24 11.60
N LEU A 596 5.68 27.09 12.14
CA LEU A 596 5.50 27.68 13.45
C LEU A 596 4.28 28.58 13.51
N GLN A 597 4.08 29.44 12.50
CA GLN A 597 2.91 30.31 12.40
C GLN A 597 1.63 29.52 12.18
N ILE A 598 1.66 28.54 11.28
CA ILE A 598 0.53 27.64 11.03
C ILE A 598 0.16 26.89 12.31
N ALA A 599 1.14 26.39 13.05
CA ALA A 599 0.89 25.71 14.32
C ALA A 599 0.19 26.61 15.32
N LYS A 600 0.69 27.85 15.51
CA LYS A 600 0.11 28.83 16.46
C LYS A 600 -1.29 29.28 16.06
N GLN A 601 -1.48 29.63 14.78
CA GLN A 601 -2.70 30.28 14.31
C GLN A 601 -3.83 29.29 14.05
N TYR A 602 -3.50 28.08 13.55
CA TYR A 602 -4.50 27.14 13.06
C TYR A 602 -4.49 25.78 13.78
N LEU A 603 -3.32 25.12 13.91
CA LEU A 603 -3.31 23.74 14.40
C LEU A 603 -3.61 23.63 15.89
N VAL A 604 -2.96 24.47 16.74
CA VAL A 604 -3.18 24.44 18.19
C VAL A 604 -4.63 24.78 18.54
N PRO A 605 -5.22 25.89 18.02
CA PRO A 605 -6.63 26.21 18.30
C PRO A 605 -7.60 25.12 17.83
N ARG A 606 -7.34 24.53 16.65
CA ARG A 606 -8.16 23.45 16.10
C ARG A 606 -8.07 22.20 16.96
N GLN A 607 -6.86 21.74 17.29
CA GLN A 607 -6.66 20.56 18.12
C GLN A 607 -7.18 20.74 19.54
N LEU A 608 -7.14 21.94 20.11
CA LEU A 608 -7.81 22.22 21.38
C LEU A 608 -9.32 22.00 21.28
N LYS A 609 -9.95 22.60 20.26
CA LYS A 609 -11.39 22.47 20.02
C LYS A 609 -11.81 21.03 19.80
N ASP A 610 -11.06 20.29 18.95
CA ASP A 610 -11.36 18.90 18.59
C ASP A 610 -11.24 17.95 19.79
N ASN A 611 -10.44 18.31 20.81
CA ASN A 611 -10.27 17.57 22.06
C ASN A 611 -11.07 18.15 23.25
N GLY A 612 -12.05 19.04 23.00
CA GLY A 612 -12.98 19.53 24.01
C GLY A 612 -12.49 20.71 24.85
N PHE A 613 -11.37 21.35 24.48
CA PHE A 613 -10.81 22.50 25.19
C PHE A 613 -11.14 23.84 24.50
N LYS A 614 -11.14 24.91 25.28
CA LYS A 614 -11.29 26.26 24.76
C LYS A 614 -9.95 26.84 24.32
N ARG A 615 -9.99 27.81 23.43
CA ARG A 615 -8.80 28.58 23.02
C ARG A 615 -8.17 29.25 24.24
N GLY A 616 -6.92 28.91 24.59
CA GLY A 616 -6.19 29.46 25.72
C GLY A 616 -6.12 28.57 26.96
N ASP A 617 -6.82 27.43 27.01
CA ASP A 617 -6.70 26.48 28.12
C ASP A 617 -5.28 25.91 28.19
N PHE A 618 -4.68 25.63 27.02
CA PHE A 618 -3.26 25.28 26.93
C PHE A 618 -2.55 26.19 25.93
N THR A 619 -1.33 26.61 26.29
CA THR A 619 -0.47 27.48 25.47
C THR A 619 0.81 26.76 25.11
N PHE A 620 1.13 26.75 23.82
CA PHE A 620 2.37 26.25 23.27
C PHE A 620 3.30 27.43 22.99
N THR A 621 4.49 27.42 23.57
CA THR A 621 5.50 28.47 23.29
C THR A 621 6.13 28.23 21.92
N ALA A 622 6.77 29.27 21.37
CA ALA A 622 7.50 29.13 20.11
C ALA A 622 8.59 28.07 20.20
N ASP A 623 9.28 27.97 21.33
CA ASP A 623 10.36 27.00 21.54
C ASP A 623 9.83 25.56 21.59
N VAL A 624 8.68 25.32 22.20
CA VAL A 624 8.02 24.01 22.23
C VAL A 624 7.64 23.59 20.82
N LEU A 625 6.99 24.47 20.06
CA LEU A 625 6.61 24.20 18.68
C LEU A 625 7.82 24.00 17.77
N ARG A 626 8.88 24.82 17.94
CA ARG A 626 10.13 24.65 17.20
C ARG A 626 10.75 23.29 17.47
N ARG A 627 10.85 22.88 18.74
CA ARG A 627 11.32 21.54 19.11
C ARG A 627 10.45 20.42 18.55
N MET A 628 9.14 20.58 18.55
CA MET A 628 8.25 19.58 17.93
C MET A 628 8.51 19.45 16.44
N ILE A 629 8.73 20.56 15.74
CA ILE A 629 9.01 20.57 14.31
C ILE A 629 10.38 19.93 14.02
N GLU A 630 11.43 20.31 14.74
CA GLU A 630 12.81 19.85 14.50
C GLU A 630 13.04 18.40 14.91
N ASP A 631 12.61 18.04 16.11
CA ASP A 631 13.01 16.79 16.75
C ASP A 631 12.03 15.64 16.47
N TYR A 632 10.74 15.94 16.17
CA TYR A 632 9.69 14.92 16.11
C TYR A 632 8.95 14.85 14.76
N THR A 633 9.13 15.82 13.87
CA THR A 633 8.45 15.82 12.56
C THR A 633 9.42 16.14 11.43
N ARG A 634 9.49 15.26 10.43
CA ARG A 634 10.25 15.48 9.21
C ARG A 634 9.32 15.31 8.01
N GLU A 635 8.69 16.41 7.62
CA GLU A 635 7.70 16.44 6.55
C GLU A 635 7.70 17.80 5.86
N SER A 636 7.31 17.84 4.57
CA SER A 636 7.11 19.11 3.86
C SER A 636 5.87 19.86 4.31
N GLY A 637 4.83 19.13 4.73
CA GLY A 637 3.58 19.68 5.25
C GLY A 637 3.57 19.86 6.77
N VAL A 638 2.37 19.77 7.35
CA VAL A 638 2.12 19.94 8.80
C VAL A 638 1.27 18.82 9.40
N ARG A 639 1.11 17.68 8.70
CA ARG A 639 0.24 16.58 9.14
C ARG A 639 0.79 15.82 10.35
N GLN A 640 2.11 15.57 10.39
CA GLN A 640 2.75 14.93 11.53
C GLN A 640 2.79 15.89 12.72
N LEU A 641 3.05 17.19 12.45
CA LEU A 641 3.02 18.24 13.46
C LEU A 641 1.63 18.34 14.10
N GLU A 642 0.57 18.32 13.33
CA GLU A 642 -0.82 18.30 13.83
C GLU A 642 -1.07 17.08 14.74
N LYS A 643 -0.62 15.88 14.32
CA LYS A 643 -0.73 14.65 15.12
C LYS A 643 0.06 14.76 16.42
N ALA A 644 1.27 15.32 16.38
CA ALA A 644 2.12 15.50 17.56
C ALA A 644 1.49 16.49 18.55
N ILE A 645 0.97 17.63 18.08
CA ILE A 645 0.22 18.59 18.89
C ILE A 645 -1.00 17.90 19.53
N GLY A 646 -1.79 17.17 18.75
CA GLY A 646 -2.94 16.43 19.24
C GLY A 646 -2.57 15.37 20.30
N LYS A 647 -1.42 14.70 20.16
CA LYS A 647 -0.92 13.74 21.15
C LYS A 647 -0.59 14.42 22.48
N VAL A 648 0.04 15.60 22.45
CA VAL A 648 0.32 16.38 23.66
C VAL A 648 -0.96 16.85 24.35
N ILE A 649 -1.93 17.35 23.55
CA ILE A 649 -3.22 17.78 24.09
C ILE A 649 -3.99 16.63 24.72
N ARG A 650 -4.05 15.46 24.06
CA ARG A 650 -4.71 14.26 24.59
C ARG A 650 -4.04 13.73 25.86
N SER A 651 -2.70 13.76 25.97
CA SER A 651 -2.00 13.40 27.20
C SER A 651 -2.42 14.30 28.36
N ARG A 652 -2.62 15.59 28.10
CA ARG A 652 -3.11 16.55 29.11
C ARG A 652 -4.60 16.35 29.42
N ALA A 653 -5.40 15.97 28.43
CA ALA A 653 -6.80 15.63 28.64
C ALA A 653 -6.97 14.46 29.64
N VAL A 654 -6.10 13.45 29.53
CA VAL A 654 -6.09 12.32 30.51
C VAL A 654 -5.83 12.84 31.92
N LYS A 655 -4.82 13.70 32.12
CA LYS A 655 -4.49 14.26 33.43
C LYS A 655 -5.64 15.09 34.01
N VAL A 656 -6.25 15.95 33.20
CA VAL A 656 -7.43 16.75 33.60
C VAL A 656 -8.59 15.82 33.99
N ALA A 657 -8.84 14.76 33.21
CA ALA A 657 -9.89 13.78 33.50
C ALA A 657 -9.60 12.97 34.78
N SER A 658 -8.31 12.75 35.09
CA SER A 658 -7.87 12.11 36.34
C SER A 658 -7.90 13.04 37.57
N GLY A 659 -8.27 14.33 37.39
CA GLY A 659 -8.32 15.31 38.48
C GLY A 659 -6.94 15.88 38.85
N GLU A 660 -5.93 15.67 38.01
CA GLU A 660 -4.59 16.22 38.25
C GLU A 660 -4.55 17.71 37.85
N GLU A 661 -3.82 18.51 38.63
CA GLU A 661 -3.59 19.92 38.30
C GLU A 661 -2.62 20.03 37.09
N VAL A 662 -3.06 20.57 35.98
CA VAL A 662 -2.28 20.70 34.76
C VAL A 662 -1.92 22.17 34.52
N GLN A 663 -0.62 22.44 34.35
CA GLN A 663 -0.16 23.80 34.00
C GLN A 663 -0.70 24.22 32.64
N LYS A 664 -1.15 25.47 32.49
CA LYS A 664 -1.61 26.01 31.22
C LYS A 664 -0.52 26.03 30.14
N ARG A 665 0.73 26.27 30.53
CA ARG A 665 1.86 26.34 29.59
C ARG A 665 2.46 24.94 29.35
N VAL A 666 2.62 24.55 28.10
CA VAL A 666 3.34 23.34 27.72
C VAL A 666 4.84 23.58 27.81
N GLY A 667 5.56 22.73 28.52
CA GLY A 667 7.02 22.80 28.68
C GLY A 667 7.75 21.90 27.69
N VAL A 668 8.98 22.28 27.29
CA VAL A 668 9.84 21.45 26.44
C VAL A 668 10.16 20.09 27.09
N ALA A 669 10.33 20.05 28.41
CA ALA A 669 10.62 18.83 29.17
C ALA A 669 9.49 17.78 29.06
N GLU A 670 8.26 18.21 28.84
CA GLU A 670 7.11 17.33 28.71
C GLU A 670 7.05 16.58 27.35
N LEU A 671 7.75 17.09 26.32
CA LEU A 671 7.70 16.49 25.00
C LEU A 671 8.26 15.07 24.99
N ARG A 672 9.39 14.85 25.66
CA ARG A 672 10.03 13.53 25.69
C ARG A 672 9.20 12.43 26.36
N PRO A 673 8.56 12.63 27.51
CA PRO A 673 7.66 11.65 28.10
C PRO A 673 6.42 11.34 27.24
N ILE A 674 5.92 12.34 26.49
CA ILE A 674 4.69 12.22 25.72
C ILE A 674 4.96 11.70 24.30
N LEU A 675 5.93 12.27 23.61
CA LEU A 675 6.21 11.97 22.19
C LEU A 675 7.21 10.83 22.02
N GLY A 676 8.05 10.58 23.03
CA GLY A 676 9.14 9.61 23.00
C GLY A 676 10.51 10.27 22.81
N LEU A 677 11.51 9.47 22.45
CA LEU A 677 12.81 10.01 22.07
C LEU A 677 12.70 10.84 20.79
N PRO A 678 13.53 11.90 20.63
CA PRO A 678 13.63 12.63 19.38
C PRO A 678 13.89 11.68 18.23
N LEU A 679 13.08 11.77 17.19
CA LEU A 679 13.19 10.91 16.01
C LEU A 679 14.30 11.39 15.07
N HIS A 680 14.60 12.69 15.14
CA HIS A 680 15.56 13.34 14.27
C HIS A 680 16.57 14.11 15.11
N GLN A 681 17.84 13.97 14.79
CA GLN A 681 18.87 14.86 15.31
C GLN A 681 18.95 16.06 14.38
N SER A 682 19.07 17.27 14.95
CA SER A 682 19.24 18.48 14.15
C SER A 682 20.54 18.37 13.32
N GLU A 683 20.39 18.43 12.01
CA GLU A 683 21.53 18.52 11.10
C GLU A 683 22.26 19.84 11.38
N ARG A 684 23.54 19.74 11.73
CA ARG A 684 24.38 20.91 11.96
C ARG A 684 25.61 20.82 11.08
N ARG A 685 26.09 21.98 10.62
CA ARG A 685 27.35 22.08 9.92
C ARG A 685 28.48 21.46 10.75
N GLY A 686 29.49 20.92 10.10
CA GLY A 686 30.72 20.49 10.76
C GLY A 686 31.33 21.62 11.57
N PRO A 687 31.88 21.37 12.76
CA PRO A 687 32.38 22.44 13.64
C PRO A 687 33.66 23.15 13.11
N GLU A 688 34.43 22.46 12.29
CA GLU A 688 35.75 22.94 11.82
C GLU A 688 36.01 22.62 10.34
N PRO A 689 36.84 23.43 9.65
CA PRO A 689 37.30 23.14 8.30
C PRO A 689 38.06 21.80 8.25
N ARG A 690 37.67 20.92 7.35
CA ARG A 690 38.26 19.58 7.15
C ARG A 690 38.76 19.39 5.73
N VAL A 691 39.76 18.53 5.57
CA VAL A 691 40.21 18.10 4.26
C VAL A 691 39.19 17.07 3.71
N ALA A 692 38.85 17.25 2.47
CA ALA A 692 38.03 16.30 1.71
C ALA A 692 36.64 16.00 2.30
N VAL A 693 36.09 16.90 3.13
CA VAL A 693 34.69 16.84 3.61
C VAL A 693 34.00 18.12 3.19
N VAL A 694 32.96 17.98 2.34
CA VAL A 694 32.22 19.09 1.75
C VAL A 694 30.77 18.95 2.05
N THR A 695 30.11 20.08 2.37
CA THR A 695 28.66 20.11 2.59
C THR A 695 27.93 20.36 1.29
N GLY A 696 27.14 19.41 0.84
CA GLY A 696 26.21 19.54 -0.27
C GLY A 696 24.78 19.80 0.21
N LEU A 697 23.92 20.14 -0.72
CA LEU A 697 22.50 20.38 -0.49
C LEU A 697 21.67 19.39 -1.31
N ALA A 698 20.76 18.70 -0.65
CA ALA A 698 19.84 17.77 -1.27
C ALA A 698 18.40 18.21 -1.03
N TRP A 699 17.53 17.83 -1.97
CA TRP A 699 16.08 17.97 -1.85
C TRP A 699 15.44 16.58 -1.80
N THR A 700 14.47 16.42 -0.94
CA THR A 700 13.67 15.20 -0.79
C THR A 700 12.20 15.54 -0.72
N GLN A 701 11.32 14.56 -0.89
CA GLN A 701 9.87 14.75 -0.73
C GLN A 701 9.47 15.30 0.65
N VAL A 702 10.34 15.21 1.65
CA VAL A 702 10.11 15.72 3.00
C VAL A 702 10.78 17.09 3.26
N GLY A 703 11.42 17.68 2.26
CA GLY A 703 12.08 18.98 2.32
C GLY A 703 13.57 18.93 2.00
N GLY A 704 14.24 20.06 2.14
CA GLY A 704 15.69 20.15 1.96
C GLY A 704 16.46 19.58 3.16
N THR A 705 17.64 19.03 2.88
CA THR A 705 18.59 18.49 3.85
C THR A 705 20.03 18.84 3.46
N ILE A 706 20.93 18.95 4.42
CA ILE A 706 22.35 18.98 4.14
C ILE A 706 22.89 17.57 3.99
N LEU A 707 23.97 17.43 3.26
CA LEU A 707 24.55 16.15 2.92
C LEU A 707 26.07 16.32 2.95
N PHE A 708 26.77 15.49 3.72
CA PHE A 708 28.21 15.49 3.74
C PHE A 708 28.75 14.56 2.67
N ILE A 709 29.69 15.05 1.86
CA ILE A 709 30.44 14.24 0.91
C ILE A 709 31.87 14.16 1.38
N GLU A 710 32.32 12.97 1.64
CA GLU A 710 33.65 12.66 2.10
C GLU A 710 34.46 12.00 0.98
N ALA A 711 35.69 12.44 0.75
CA ALA A 711 36.60 11.83 -0.20
C ALA A 711 37.88 11.39 0.50
N CYS A 712 38.43 10.27 0.09
CA CYS A 712 39.71 9.76 0.61
C CYS A 712 40.57 9.25 -0.54
N THR A 713 41.88 9.57 -0.51
CA THR A 713 42.84 9.04 -1.45
C THR A 713 43.61 7.88 -0.82
N SER A 714 43.85 6.82 -1.58
CA SER A 714 44.65 5.68 -1.20
C SER A 714 45.62 5.33 -2.33
N LYS A 715 46.72 4.63 -2.05
CA LYS A 715 47.65 4.16 -3.10
C LYS A 715 46.89 3.22 -4.05
N GLY A 716 47.02 3.44 -5.35
CA GLY A 716 46.35 2.63 -6.35
C GLY A 716 46.64 3.05 -7.78
N LYS A 717 45.77 2.71 -8.70
CA LYS A 717 45.93 2.89 -10.16
C LYS A 717 44.94 3.93 -10.75
N GLY A 718 44.62 4.98 -10.00
CA GLY A 718 43.74 6.04 -10.51
C GLY A 718 42.24 5.63 -10.61
N THR A 719 41.75 4.69 -9.76
CA THR A 719 40.38 4.24 -9.81
C THR A 719 39.47 5.07 -8.88
N LEU A 720 38.24 5.36 -9.35
CA LEU A 720 37.19 5.97 -8.54
C LEU A 720 36.31 4.87 -7.96
N THR A 721 36.07 4.91 -6.64
CA THR A 721 35.12 4.05 -5.95
C THR A 721 34.11 4.89 -5.18
N MET A 722 32.88 4.39 -5.08
CA MET A 722 31.79 5.14 -4.47
C MET A 722 30.99 4.26 -3.53
N THR A 723 30.61 4.81 -2.37
CA THR A 723 29.75 4.14 -1.38
C THR A 723 28.73 5.11 -0.79
N GLY A 724 27.61 4.62 -0.25
CA GLY A 724 26.56 5.42 0.38
C GLY A 724 25.18 5.29 -0.23
N ASN A 725 24.91 4.15 -0.91
CA ASN A 725 23.63 3.86 -1.58
C ASN A 725 23.25 4.94 -2.61
N LEU A 726 24.19 5.17 -3.55
CA LEU A 726 24.07 6.16 -4.62
C LEU A 726 23.36 5.55 -5.83
N GLY A 727 22.39 6.27 -6.38
CA GLY A 727 21.76 5.96 -7.64
C GLY A 727 22.69 6.20 -8.84
N ASP A 728 22.24 5.81 -10.02
CA ASP A 728 23.11 5.80 -11.22
C ASP A 728 23.41 7.22 -11.71
N VAL A 729 22.46 8.15 -11.62
CA VAL A 729 22.67 9.56 -11.99
C VAL A 729 23.73 10.21 -11.09
N MET A 730 23.70 9.91 -9.80
CA MET A 730 24.70 10.45 -8.86
C MET A 730 26.10 9.85 -9.08
N LYS A 731 26.20 8.56 -9.46
CA LYS A 731 27.46 7.90 -9.85
C LYS A 731 28.02 8.50 -11.14
N GLU A 732 27.17 8.75 -12.12
CA GLU A 732 27.55 9.42 -13.36
C GLU A 732 28.12 10.81 -13.06
N SER A 733 27.45 11.60 -12.24
CA SER A 733 27.91 12.93 -11.82
C SER A 733 29.28 12.88 -11.12
N ALA A 734 29.53 11.87 -10.29
CA ALA A 734 30.85 11.68 -9.67
C ALA A 734 31.92 11.31 -10.69
N THR A 735 31.58 10.50 -11.68
CA THR A 735 32.48 10.12 -12.78
C THR A 735 32.84 11.33 -13.64
N LEU A 736 31.86 12.16 -14.01
CA LEU A 736 32.05 13.42 -14.74
C LEU A 736 33.01 14.35 -13.99
N ALA A 737 32.82 14.50 -12.68
CA ALA A 737 33.70 15.33 -11.85
C ALA A 737 35.13 14.80 -11.85
N PHE A 738 35.33 13.49 -11.75
CA PHE A 738 36.64 12.87 -11.74
C PHE A 738 37.37 12.98 -13.10
N GLU A 739 36.67 12.75 -14.20
CA GLU A 739 37.23 12.90 -15.55
C GLU A 739 37.64 14.37 -15.84
N TYR A 740 36.83 15.34 -15.36
CA TYR A 740 37.19 16.75 -15.45
C TYR A 740 38.45 17.08 -14.66
N ILE A 741 38.63 16.49 -13.44
CA ILE A 741 39.83 16.64 -12.62
C ILE A 741 41.05 16.10 -13.37
N LYS A 742 40.97 14.92 -13.99
CA LYS A 742 42.07 14.36 -14.79
C LYS A 742 42.42 15.24 -15.96
N ALA A 743 41.45 15.75 -16.69
CA ALA A 743 41.69 16.62 -17.85
C ALA A 743 42.30 17.98 -17.49
N ASN A 744 42.09 18.45 -16.25
CA ASN A 744 42.54 19.78 -15.82
C ASN A 744 43.51 19.74 -14.63
N ALA A 745 44.19 18.62 -14.40
CA ALA A 745 45.03 18.37 -13.23
C ALA A 745 46.06 19.46 -12.94
N ALA A 746 46.78 19.87 -13.96
CA ALA A 746 47.81 20.91 -13.84
C ALA A 746 47.26 22.27 -13.36
N SER A 747 46.08 22.67 -13.88
CA SER A 747 45.44 23.94 -13.47
C SER A 747 44.88 23.87 -12.05
N LEU A 748 44.54 22.67 -11.57
CA LEU A 748 44.02 22.39 -10.23
C LEU A 748 45.16 22.20 -9.19
N GLY A 749 46.42 22.26 -9.62
CA GLY A 749 47.59 22.05 -8.78
C GLY A 749 47.79 20.58 -8.35
N ILE A 750 47.29 19.66 -9.15
CA ILE A 750 47.42 18.20 -8.91
C ILE A 750 48.41 17.61 -9.91
N SER A 751 49.44 16.90 -9.44
CA SER A 751 50.38 16.23 -10.33
C SER A 751 49.79 14.99 -10.96
N ASP A 752 50.11 14.73 -12.24
CA ASP A 752 49.66 13.52 -12.96
C ASP A 752 50.11 12.25 -12.25
N GLU A 753 51.34 12.23 -11.70
CA GLU A 753 51.87 11.10 -10.92
C GLU A 753 50.95 10.79 -9.70
N ARG A 754 50.39 11.81 -9.07
CA ARG A 754 49.47 11.64 -7.92
C ARG A 754 48.14 11.09 -8.35
N LEU A 755 47.63 11.50 -9.51
CA LEU A 755 46.37 10.94 -10.06
C LEU A 755 46.52 9.48 -10.49
N GLU A 756 47.61 9.14 -11.16
CA GLU A 756 47.87 7.79 -11.61
C GLU A 756 48.13 6.79 -10.48
N ASN A 757 48.81 7.24 -9.42
CA ASN A 757 49.26 6.38 -8.31
C ASN A 757 48.31 6.44 -7.10
N SER A 758 47.13 7.08 -7.22
CA SER A 758 46.17 7.15 -6.12
C SER A 758 44.75 6.82 -6.58
N ASN A 759 44.13 5.86 -5.93
CA ASN A 759 42.70 5.67 -6.03
C ASN A 759 41.98 6.73 -5.20
N ILE A 760 40.78 7.11 -5.61
CA ILE A 760 39.91 7.99 -4.85
C ILE A 760 38.63 7.27 -4.48
N HIS A 761 38.21 7.43 -3.24
CA HIS A 761 36.98 6.89 -2.71
C HIS A 761 36.08 8.04 -2.26
N ILE A 762 34.85 8.07 -2.79
CA ILE A 762 33.78 8.98 -2.34
C ILE A 762 32.82 8.20 -1.45
N HIS A 763 32.56 8.74 -0.29
CA HIS A 763 31.56 8.23 0.62
C HIS A 763 30.51 9.29 0.92
N VAL A 764 29.24 8.92 0.79
CA VAL A 764 28.12 9.76 1.22
C VAL A 764 27.41 9.05 2.37
N PRO A 765 27.57 9.54 3.62
CA PRO A 765 26.98 8.94 4.81
C PRO A 765 25.47 8.70 4.72
N GLU A 766 24.90 7.96 5.69
CA GLU A 766 23.50 7.54 5.71
C GLU A 766 23.12 6.56 4.58
N GLY A 767 23.84 5.47 4.46
CA GLY A 767 23.60 4.43 3.44
C GLY A 767 22.21 3.76 3.46
N ALA A 768 21.44 3.92 4.53
CA ALA A 768 20.06 3.43 4.60
C ALA A 768 19.09 4.23 3.71
N THR A 769 19.44 5.47 3.33
CA THR A 769 18.61 6.32 2.48
C THR A 769 19.18 6.33 1.06
N PRO A 770 18.42 5.89 0.04
CA PRO A 770 18.83 6.01 -1.35
C PRO A 770 19.03 7.49 -1.72
N LYS A 771 20.12 7.78 -2.43
CA LYS A 771 20.44 9.13 -2.90
C LYS A 771 20.70 9.09 -4.39
N ASP A 772 19.95 9.88 -5.13
CA ASP A 772 20.15 10.00 -6.58
C ASP A 772 19.93 11.44 -7.04
N GLY A 773 20.57 11.79 -8.16
CA GLY A 773 20.45 13.09 -8.78
C GLY A 773 21.81 13.75 -9.11
N PRO A 774 21.83 14.64 -10.13
CA PRO A 774 23.06 15.24 -10.63
C PRO A 774 23.56 16.44 -9.79
N SER A 775 22.74 16.96 -8.89
CA SER A 775 22.95 18.25 -8.18
C SER A 775 24.10 18.28 -7.18
N ALA A 776 24.74 17.12 -6.91
CA ALA A 776 25.89 17.01 -6.03
C ALA A 776 27.24 17.11 -6.77
N GLY A 777 27.24 17.34 -8.09
CA GLY A 777 28.43 17.34 -8.92
C GLY A 777 29.52 18.28 -8.45
N ILE A 778 29.20 19.57 -8.22
CA ILE A 778 30.20 20.55 -7.72
C ILE A 778 30.71 20.17 -6.32
N THR A 779 29.88 19.54 -5.50
CA THR A 779 30.26 19.12 -4.16
C THR A 779 31.27 17.97 -4.21
N MET A 780 31.01 16.96 -5.06
CA MET A 780 31.91 15.83 -5.28
C MET A 780 33.22 16.28 -5.91
N PHE A 781 33.16 17.17 -6.90
CA PHE A 781 34.35 17.80 -7.49
C PHE A 781 35.23 18.46 -6.42
N THR A 782 34.63 19.32 -5.59
CA THR A 782 35.33 20.03 -4.53
C THR A 782 35.96 19.10 -3.50
N ALA A 783 35.23 18.03 -3.11
CA ALA A 783 35.72 17.02 -2.17
C ALA A 783 36.94 16.26 -2.74
N MET A 784 36.89 15.88 -4.02
CA MET A 784 37.98 15.19 -4.68
C MET A 784 39.24 16.10 -4.82
N VAL A 785 39.06 17.36 -5.26
CA VAL A 785 40.20 18.33 -5.36
C VAL A 785 40.84 18.57 -3.99
N SER A 786 40.02 18.74 -2.94
CA SER A 786 40.50 18.87 -1.58
C SER A 786 41.28 17.64 -1.12
N ALA A 787 40.83 16.41 -1.46
CA ALA A 787 41.53 15.18 -1.15
C ALA A 787 42.89 15.08 -1.83
N PHE A 788 42.97 15.46 -3.12
CA PHE A 788 44.24 15.44 -3.88
C PHE A 788 45.19 16.55 -3.46
N THR A 789 44.72 17.75 -3.16
CA THR A 789 45.55 18.89 -2.81
C THR A 789 45.89 18.96 -1.32
N GLY A 790 45.13 18.30 -0.45
CA GLY A 790 45.27 18.35 1.00
C GLY A 790 44.83 19.70 1.60
N ARG A 791 44.14 20.56 0.82
CA ARG A 791 43.61 21.83 1.28
C ARG A 791 42.31 21.62 2.03
N LYS A 792 42.10 22.33 3.15
CA LYS A 792 40.88 22.21 3.96
C LYS A 792 39.72 22.95 3.28
N VAL A 793 38.55 22.41 3.44
CA VAL A 793 37.28 23.00 2.97
C VAL A 793 36.66 23.80 4.11
N ARG A 794 36.19 24.99 3.83
CA ARG A 794 35.50 25.85 4.80
C ARG A 794 34.17 25.20 5.24
N ALA A 795 33.92 25.19 6.54
CA ALA A 795 32.75 24.56 7.14
C ALA A 795 31.46 25.41 7.03
N ASP A 796 31.58 26.70 6.75
CA ASP A 796 30.47 27.67 6.60
C ASP A 796 29.88 27.69 5.20
N PHE A 797 30.43 26.93 4.25
CA PHE A 797 29.95 26.82 2.87
C PHE A 797 29.11 25.55 2.65
N ALA A 798 28.06 25.69 1.87
CA ALA A 798 27.38 24.59 1.22
C ALA A 798 27.20 24.87 -0.27
N MET A 799 27.07 23.84 -1.07
CA MET A 799 26.99 23.99 -2.51
C MET A 799 26.01 23.00 -3.16
N THR A 800 25.46 23.39 -4.29
CA THR A 800 24.66 22.54 -5.17
C THR A 800 24.77 23.04 -6.60
N GLY A 801 24.90 22.12 -7.52
CA GLY A 801 25.02 22.41 -8.95
C GLY A 801 25.31 21.12 -9.70
N GLU A 802 24.72 20.95 -10.85
CA GLU A 802 25.05 19.91 -11.80
C GLU A 802 26.26 20.35 -12.61
N ILE A 803 27.06 19.41 -13.08
CA ILE A 803 28.31 19.69 -13.78
C ILE A 803 28.34 19.00 -15.15
N THR A 804 29.06 19.62 -16.07
CA THR A 804 29.30 19.06 -17.39
C THR A 804 30.77 18.63 -17.54
N LEU A 805 31.06 17.80 -18.53
CA LEU A 805 32.43 17.39 -18.89
C LEU A 805 33.36 18.57 -19.21
N ARG A 806 32.82 19.72 -19.59
CA ARG A 806 33.58 20.93 -19.95
C ARG A 806 33.81 21.87 -18.77
N GLY A 807 33.25 21.52 -17.60
CA GLY A 807 33.40 22.31 -16.39
C GLY A 807 32.31 23.35 -16.15
N ALA A 808 31.31 23.46 -17.03
CA ALA A 808 30.17 24.34 -16.79
C ALA A 808 29.30 23.78 -15.66
N VAL A 809 28.73 24.71 -14.89
CA VAL A 809 27.77 24.40 -13.84
C VAL A 809 26.37 24.73 -14.36
N THR A 810 25.46 23.75 -14.28
CA THR A 810 24.08 23.91 -14.76
C THR A 810 23.09 24.02 -13.60
N PRO A 811 21.90 24.65 -13.84
CA PRO A 811 20.92 24.90 -12.79
C PRO A 811 20.29 23.62 -12.27
N VAL A 812 19.87 23.65 -11.01
CA VAL A 812 19.28 22.49 -10.31
C VAL A 812 17.97 22.88 -9.63
N GLY A 813 17.09 21.91 -9.44
CA GLY A 813 15.79 22.12 -8.79
C GLY A 813 15.86 22.12 -7.25
N GLY A 814 14.75 22.52 -6.62
CA GLY A 814 14.57 22.52 -5.17
C GLY A 814 15.43 23.56 -4.45
N ILE A 815 15.72 24.68 -5.08
CA ILE A 815 16.61 25.74 -4.55
C ILE A 815 16.08 26.32 -3.24
N ARG A 816 14.77 26.58 -3.14
CA ARG A 816 14.15 27.10 -1.93
C ARG A 816 14.39 26.18 -0.73
N GLU A 817 14.09 24.91 -0.88
CA GLU A 817 14.24 23.92 0.17
C GLU A 817 15.72 23.72 0.56
N LYS A 818 16.61 23.71 -0.41
CA LYS A 818 18.07 23.58 -0.22
C LYS A 818 18.64 24.75 0.57
N ILE A 819 18.29 25.99 0.21
CA ILE A 819 18.72 27.23 0.92
C ILE A 819 18.26 27.20 2.38
N LEU A 820 17.00 26.82 2.60
CA LEU A 820 16.43 26.79 3.94
C LEU A 820 17.02 25.67 4.81
N ALA A 821 17.41 24.55 4.19
CA ALA A 821 18.17 23.50 4.88
C ALA A 821 19.55 24.00 5.31
N ALA A 822 20.26 24.68 4.43
CA ALA A 822 21.55 25.29 4.74
C ALA A 822 21.45 26.29 5.91
N LYS A 823 20.46 27.18 5.87
CA LYS A 823 20.18 28.14 6.96
C LYS A 823 19.92 27.43 8.30
N ARG A 824 19.09 26.36 8.30
CA ARG A 824 18.85 25.57 9.52
C ARG A 824 20.10 24.92 10.07
N ALA A 825 20.98 24.47 9.18
CA ALA A 825 22.25 23.85 9.56
C ALA A 825 23.30 24.86 10.05
N GLY A 826 23.02 26.16 9.97
CA GLY A 826 23.93 27.23 10.35
C GLY A 826 25.01 27.53 9.32
N ILE A 827 24.78 27.20 8.05
CA ILE A 827 25.57 27.57 6.89
C ILE A 827 25.29 29.06 6.57
N THR A 828 26.31 29.81 6.24
CA THR A 828 26.19 31.24 5.92
C THR A 828 26.46 31.53 4.46
N ASP A 829 27.24 30.73 3.78
CA ASP A 829 27.71 30.94 2.42
C ASP A 829 27.25 29.79 1.49
N LEU A 830 26.61 30.13 0.40
CA LEU A 830 26.00 29.18 -0.52
C LEU A 830 26.55 29.37 -1.93
N VAL A 831 27.05 28.31 -2.53
CA VAL A 831 27.49 28.28 -3.92
C VAL A 831 26.41 27.66 -4.79
N LEU A 832 25.94 28.41 -5.77
CA LEU A 832 24.84 28.05 -6.67
C LEU A 832 25.23 28.32 -8.14
N CYS A 833 24.57 27.66 -9.07
CA CYS A 833 24.63 28.01 -10.49
C CYS A 833 24.10 29.44 -10.72
N GLU A 834 24.71 30.21 -11.64
CA GLU A 834 24.27 31.56 -12.01
C GLU A 834 22.81 31.57 -12.45
N ASP A 835 22.38 30.59 -13.22
CA ASP A 835 21.00 30.47 -13.71
C ASP A 835 19.96 30.21 -12.59
N ASN A 836 20.40 29.74 -11.41
CA ASN A 836 19.50 29.63 -10.25
C ASN A 836 19.32 30.96 -9.49
N ARG A 837 19.90 32.08 -9.93
CA ARG A 837 19.69 33.41 -9.36
C ARG A 837 18.19 33.77 -9.34
N ARG A 838 17.48 33.50 -10.43
CA ARG A 838 16.05 33.71 -10.53
C ARG A 838 15.25 32.96 -9.44
N ASP A 839 15.65 31.73 -9.13
CA ASP A 839 14.97 30.92 -8.11
C ASP A 839 15.20 31.46 -6.70
N VAL A 840 16.34 32.12 -6.47
CA VAL A 840 16.68 32.79 -5.21
C VAL A 840 15.89 34.11 -5.08
N GLU A 841 15.77 34.89 -6.17
CA GLU A 841 14.98 36.14 -6.20
C GLU A 841 13.48 35.90 -5.95
N ASP A 842 12.99 34.71 -6.28
CA ASP A 842 11.61 34.28 -6.00
C ASP A 842 11.34 33.98 -4.50
N ILE A 843 12.40 33.91 -3.68
CA ILE A 843 12.27 33.61 -2.23
C ILE A 843 12.10 34.94 -1.47
N THR A 844 11.13 34.95 -0.55
CA THR A 844 10.89 36.12 0.31
C THR A 844 12.19 36.58 1.02
N PRO A 845 12.59 37.82 0.92
CA PRO A 845 13.87 38.34 1.44
C PRO A 845 14.11 38.08 2.92
N GLU A 846 13.06 38.03 3.74
CA GLU A 846 13.15 37.71 5.17
C GLU A 846 13.78 36.33 5.43
N TYR A 847 13.56 35.38 4.53
CA TYR A 847 14.12 34.02 4.63
C TYR A 847 15.58 33.93 4.21
N LEU A 848 16.07 34.90 3.44
CA LEU A 848 17.46 34.96 2.96
C LEU A 848 18.39 35.71 3.91
N THR A 849 17.86 36.37 4.93
CA THR A 849 18.64 37.16 5.91
C THR A 849 19.71 36.27 6.58
N GLY A 850 20.98 36.77 6.55
CA GLY A 850 22.14 36.08 7.11
C GLY A 850 22.79 35.06 6.18
N LEU A 851 22.38 34.98 4.92
CA LEU A 851 22.98 34.15 3.88
C LEU A 851 23.69 35.01 2.84
N THR A 852 24.81 34.52 2.36
CA THR A 852 25.59 35.09 1.26
C THR A 852 25.56 34.12 0.08
N PHE A 853 25.23 34.61 -1.10
CA PHE A 853 25.11 33.77 -2.31
C PHE A 853 26.27 34.02 -3.25
N HIS A 854 26.95 32.96 -3.62
CA HIS A 854 28.05 32.97 -4.58
C HIS A 854 27.57 32.25 -5.84
N TYR A 855 27.37 33.01 -6.90
CA TYR A 855 26.90 32.45 -8.15
C TYR A 855 28.08 32.10 -9.04
N ILE A 856 28.06 30.93 -9.65
CA ILE A 856 29.12 30.42 -10.50
C ILE A 856 28.56 29.84 -11.80
N SER A 857 29.34 29.94 -12.87
CA SER A 857 29.09 29.31 -14.16
C SER A 857 30.06 28.17 -14.48
N GLU A 858 31.24 28.15 -13.80
CA GLU A 858 32.29 27.15 -13.99
C GLU A 858 32.73 26.53 -12.67
N MET A 859 33.08 25.23 -12.68
CA MET A 859 33.56 24.49 -11.50
C MET A 859 34.83 25.09 -10.89
N SER A 860 35.72 25.63 -11.72
CA SER A 860 36.99 26.22 -11.27
C SER A 860 36.80 27.41 -10.32
N GLN A 861 35.69 28.12 -10.45
CA GLN A 861 35.37 29.31 -9.63
C GLN A 861 35.06 28.96 -8.16
N VAL A 862 34.68 27.70 -7.86
CA VAL A 862 34.38 27.24 -6.50
C VAL A 862 35.61 27.22 -5.62
N LEU A 863 36.74 26.72 -6.15
CA LEU A 863 37.93 26.37 -5.36
C LEU A 863 38.53 27.57 -4.60
N PRO A 864 38.71 28.77 -5.20
CA PRO A 864 39.23 29.95 -4.49
C PRO A 864 38.34 30.41 -3.33
N MET A 865 37.04 30.19 -3.41
CA MET A 865 36.07 30.60 -2.40
C MET A 865 36.05 29.65 -1.20
N VAL A 866 36.20 28.35 -1.46
CA VAL A 866 35.86 27.30 -0.49
C VAL A 866 37.09 26.63 0.10
N LEU A 867 38.19 26.57 -0.64
CA LEU A 867 39.47 25.96 -0.16
C LEU A 867 40.32 26.99 0.55
N ILE A 868 40.72 26.63 1.79
CA ILE A 868 41.65 27.42 2.60
C ILE A 868 43.07 27.17 2.07
N ASP A 869 43.85 28.21 1.90
CA ASP A 869 45.26 28.10 1.56
C ASP A 869 46.02 27.42 2.71
N LYS A 870 47.12 26.69 2.35
CA LYS A 870 47.89 25.92 3.31
C LYS A 870 48.56 26.81 4.35
#